data_54951fdd82f564febf45004437c1a8bc
#
_entry.id   54951fdd82f564febf45004437c1a8bc
#
_cell.length_a   1.000
_cell.length_b   1.000
_cell.length_c   1.000
_cell.angle_alpha   90.00
_cell.angle_beta   90.00
_cell.angle_gamma   90.00
#
_symmetry.space_group_name_H-M   'P 1'
#
loop_
_entity.id
_entity.type
_entity.pdbx_description
1 polymer ?
#
loop_
_entity_poly.entity_id
_entity_poly.type
_entity_poly.pdbx_seq_one_letter_code
_entity_poly.pdbx_strand_id
1 'polypeptide(L)'
;MAPLWAAIQTTTRGGACPFRPTLPKEDNPVFAIAQSCRRTACAMSRLISSALSLRRDPRILKLPPYLSLACILGGIAWLFLLPLNDYSRRTYISENALLPGQVHTYFGGSDQNVLRAYRQEVTSVRDKPNYEINDKLEGILKNVGLKVGRQNYTYESAGDIYTGENIYAILQAPRGDATEAIVLVAAWKTVDDRFNVNGVPLALTLARYFKRWSLWSKDIILLFPPDSRTGTQAWVDAYHDSHDSSRVSSLPLKSGALQGAIAIDFSQEYRFESIHIIYDGINGQLPNLDLINSVVNIAGGQMGMGTAIQEMWSHSDKYQDRLRTMLRGMLNQGLGHASGPHSSFIPYHVDAVTLQPFGEGWHDEMGMGRLVEGTFRSLNNLLEHLHQSFFFYLLMHKERFVSIGTYLPSAMILAASFTITAISLWVKSGQQEEGSGVTSTTTTSKTLIMPSQESAEGAITVSDSPTPSAPAVERDLFLPLGLVAICQFLGVVPLYIFNHMPASMLSGAYTTFALVNCALPFLVSSLLSSTYNPTVQQYQLIKSFSLLLLGMFLSALATLNFSLAFLVGVMASPLSFMRPWPSHPPVRWVCAASLQLASPTAALYSVSSYFNISIGEVLKEAAFGWDVWGMYTPVIIWGVWWPAWLMGSVIVLGQPAAKVKKSV
;
A
#
# COMPACT_ATOMS: atom_id res chain seq x y z
N MET A 1 -21.98 -23.78 15.49
CA MET A 1 -21.69 -22.48 16.18
C MET A 1 -22.84 -21.95 17.05
N ALA A 2 -24.02 -22.53 17.01
CA ALA A 2 -25.15 -22.10 17.83
C ALA A 2 -25.10 -22.44 19.32
N PRO A 3 -24.38 -23.47 19.80
CA PRO A 3 -24.35 -23.77 21.23
C PRO A 3 -23.38 -22.90 22.07
N LEU A 4 -22.47 -22.15 21.43
CA LEU A 4 -21.51 -21.31 22.16
C LEU A 4 -22.11 -19.98 22.65
N TRP A 5 -23.16 -19.48 21.99
CA TRP A 5 -23.81 -18.20 22.32
C TRP A 5 -24.76 -18.31 23.55
N ALA A 6 -25.35 -19.46 23.76
CA ALA A 6 -26.22 -19.71 24.91
C ALA A 6 -25.46 -19.76 26.25
N ALA A 7 -24.19 -20.14 26.23
CA ALA A 7 -23.35 -20.22 27.43
C ALA A 7 -22.83 -18.86 27.93
N ILE A 8 -22.82 -17.82 27.07
CA ILE A 8 -22.32 -16.48 27.42
C ILE A 8 -23.40 -15.62 28.08
N GLN A 9 -24.67 -15.86 27.80
CA GLN A 9 -25.77 -15.04 28.35
C GLN A 9 -26.18 -15.40 29.77
N THR A 10 -25.75 -16.55 30.30
CA THR A 10 -26.13 -16.98 31.67
C THR A 10 -25.16 -16.56 32.78
N THR A 11 -24.06 -15.88 32.45
CA THR A 11 -23.00 -15.49 33.40
C THR A 11 -23.06 -14.04 33.89
N THR A 12 -24.07 -13.25 33.52
CA THR A 12 -24.15 -11.83 33.91
C THR A 12 -25.18 -11.49 34.99
N ARG A 13 -25.81 -12.46 35.63
CA ARG A 13 -26.64 -12.18 36.80
C ARG A 13 -26.03 -12.82 38.06
N GLY A 14 -25.49 -11.97 38.93
CA GLY A 14 -25.06 -12.35 40.26
C GLY A 14 -26.21 -12.85 41.08
N GLY A 15 -26.19 -14.13 41.40
CA GLY A 15 -27.09 -14.78 42.33
C GLY A 15 -26.37 -15.94 43.01
N ALA A 16 -26.29 -15.91 44.33
CA ALA A 16 -25.70 -16.95 45.16
C ALA A 16 -26.34 -18.31 44.88
N CYS A 17 -25.52 -19.33 44.66
CA CYS A 17 -25.95 -20.72 44.49
C CYS A 17 -26.08 -21.44 45.84
N PRO A 18 -27.26 -21.93 46.20
CA PRO A 18 -27.38 -22.98 47.18
C PRO A 18 -27.82 -24.25 46.45
N PHE A 19 -26.92 -25.11 46.10
CA PHE A 19 -27.19 -26.55 45.98
C PHE A 19 -25.86 -27.30 45.72
N ARG A 20 -25.51 -28.18 46.66
CA ARG A 20 -24.50 -29.22 46.47
C ARG A 20 -25.19 -30.44 45.87
N PRO A 21 -24.92 -30.84 44.67
CA PRO A 21 -25.22 -32.20 44.21
C PRO A 21 -23.99 -33.08 44.42
N THR A 22 -24.23 -34.25 44.92
CA THR A 22 -23.33 -35.39 45.09
C THR A 22 -22.71 -35.79 43.75
N LEU A 23 -21.39 -35.94 43.73
CA LEU A 23 -20.56 -36.29 42.59
C LEU A 23 -20.78 -37.72 42.10
N PRO A 24 -20.93 -37.98 40.83
CA PRO A 24 -20.62 -39.25 40.20
C PRO A 24 -19.13 -39.33 39.79
N LYS A 25 -18.61 -40.57 39.82
CA LYS A 25 -17.21 -40.96 39.67
C LYS A 25 -16.51 -40.45 38.39
N GLU A 26 -15.22 -40.19 38.57
CA GLU A 26 -14.21 -39.68 37.67
C GLU A 26 -13.80 -40.68 36.57
N ASP A 27 -14.51 -40.83 35.48
CA ASP A 27 -13.94 -41.57 34.34
C ASP A 27 -14.53 -41.13 32.96
N ASN A 28 -14.92 -39.86 32.83
CA ASN A 28 -15.48 -39.38 31.56
C ASN A 28 -14.56 -38.31 30.89
N PRO A 29 -13.96 -38.58 29.70
CA PRO A 29 -13.04 -37.64 29.06
C PRO A 29 -13.67 -36.28 28.73
N VAL A 30 -15.00 -36.20 28.62
CA VAL A 30 -15.74 -34.95 28.42
C VAL A 30 -15.65 -34.04 29.69
N PHE A 31 -15.54 -34.65 30.89
CA PHE A 31 -15.41 -33.90 32.14
C PHE A 31 -14.01 -33.27 32.30
N ALA A 32 -12.97 -33.96 31.83
CA ALA A 32 -11.60 -33.45 31.83
C ALA A 32 -11.46 -32.26 30.89
N ILE A 33 -12.09 -32.28 29.70
CA ILE A 33 -12.12 -31.19 28.74
C ILE A 33 -12.90 -29.98 29.30
N ALA A 34 -14.04 -30.21 29.94
CA ALA A 34 -14.84 -29.14 30.57
C ALA A 34 -14.11 -28.50 31.78
N GLN A 35 -13.34 -29.26 32.54
CA GLN A 35 -12.50 -28.76 33.63
C GLN A 35 -11.29 -27.99 33.12
N SER A 36 -10.67 -28.42 32.02
CA SER A 36 -9.59 -27.70 31.33
C SER A 36 -10.11 -26.38 30.77
N CYS A 37 -11.26 -26.37 30.11
CA CYS A 37 -11.89 -25.13 29.60
C CYS A 37 -12.29 -24.17 30.75
N ARG A 38 -12.76 -24.67 31.89
CA ARG A 38 -13.03 -23.82 33.05
C ARG A 38 -11.74 -23.25 33.66
N ARG A 39 -10.68 -24.03 33.75
CA ARG A 39 -9.37 -23.54 34.25
C ARG A 39 -8.77 -22.48 33.34
N THR A 40 -8.83 -22.67 32.03
CA THR A 40 -8.36 -21.68 31.04
C THR A 40 -9.24 -20.43 31.03
N ALA A 41 -10.55 -20.55 31.07
CA ALA A 41 -11.47 -19.41 31.17
C ALA A 41 -11.29 -18.63 32.48
N CYS A 42 -11.07 -19.32 33.60
CA CYS A 42 -10.81 -18.69 34.90
C CYS A 42 -9.41 -18.05 34.94
N ALA A 43 -8.41 -18.64 34.32
CA ALA A 43 -7.08 -18.03 34.15
C ALA A 43 -7.12 -16.79 33.26
N MET A 44 -7.84 -16.83 32.12
CA MET A 44 -8.06 -15.67 31.28
C MET A 44 -8.84 -14.56 32.00
N SER A 45 -9.88 -14.88 32.76
CA SER A 45 -10.62 -13.86 33.52
C SER A 45 -9.76 -13.21 34.61
N ARG A 46 -8.89 -13.97 35.28
CA ARG A 46 -7.89 -13.42 36.22
C ARG A 46 -6.84 -12.57 35.56
N LEU A 47 -6.34 -12.95 34.37
CA LEU A 47 -5.40 -12.15 33.58
C LEU A 47 -6.07 -10.84 33.12
N ILE A 48 -7.32 -10.92 32.67
CA ILE A 48 -8.09 -9.73 32.25
C ILE A 48 -8.36 -8.81 33.46
N SER A 49 -8.76 -9.35 34.60
CA SER A 49 -9.01 -8.56 35.83
C SER A 49 -7.73 -7.94 36.39
N SER A 50 -6.61 -8.66 36.38
CA SER A 50 -5.30 -8.10 36.77
C SER A 50 -4.81 -7.06 35.78
N ALA A 51 -5.00 -7.26 34.47
CA ALA A 51 -4.69 -6.26 33.43
C ALA A 51 -5.57 -5.00 33.59
N LEU A 52 -6.84 -5.17 33.95
CA LEU A 52 -7.75 -4.06 34.24
C LEU A 52 -7.37 -3.29 35.52
N SER A 53 -6.86 -3.98 36.56
CA SER A 53 -6.35 -3.33 37.78
C SER A 53 -5.03 -2.59 37.52
N LEU A 54 -4.12 -3.17 36.73
CA LEU A 54 -2.88 -2.54 36.28
C LEU A 54 -3.12 -1.23 35.48
N ARG A 55 -4.26 -1.09 34.80
CA ARG A 55 -4.67 0.12 34.09
C ARG A 55 -4.68 1.38 34.98
N ARG A 56 -4.83 1.24 36.28
CA ARG A 56 -4.88 2.36 37.23
C ARG A 56 -3.55 2.65 37.93
N ASP A 57 -2.52 1.82 37.70
CA ASP A 57 -1.21 2.04 38.30
C ASP A 57 -0.52 3.23 37.59
N PRO A 58 -0.15 4.30 38.33
CA PRO A 58 0.51 5.49 37.78
C PRO A 58 1.88 5.21 37.13
N ARG A 59 2.53 4.09 37.51
CA ARG A 59 3.80 3.65 36.89
C ARG A 59 3.58 3.15 35.49
N ILE A 60 2.51 2.38 35.26
CA ILE A 60 2.17 1.81 33.95
C ILE A 60 1.72 2.92 33.00
N LEU A 61 1.03 3.95 33.48
CA LEU A 61 0.60 5.09 32.67
C LEU A 61 1.74 5.97 32.14
N LYS A 62 2.95 5.83 32.67
CA LYS A 62 4.16 6.50 32.17
C LYS A 62 4.87 5.71 31.07
N LEU A 63 4.56 4.42 30.92
CA LEU A 63 5.22 3.50 29.98
C LEU A 63 4.86 3.73 28.48
N PRO A 64 3.60 4.03 28.09
CA PRO A 64 3.17 4.05 26.68
C PRO A 64 3.98 4.98 25.76
N PRO A 65 4.41 6.20 26.15
CA PRO A 65 5.24 7.03 25.27
C PRO A 65 6.58 6.39 24.92
N TYR A 66 7.20 5.71 25.88
CA TYR A 66 8.47 5.00 25.67
C TYR A 66 8.25 3.75 24.79
N LEU A 67 7.15 3.04 25.00
CA LEU A 67 6.77 1.89 24.19
C LEU A 67 6.44 2.31 22.75
N SER A 68 5.72 3.41 22.57
CA SER A 68 5.45 3.97 21.24
C SER A 68 6.76 4.35 20.52
N LEU A 69 7.70 5.01 21.22
CA LEU A 69 9.01 5.33 20.67
C LEU A 69 9.79 4.06 20.30
N ALA A 70 9.79 3.06 21.19
CA ALA A 70 10.43 1.78 20.93
C ALA A 70 9.83 1.06 19.71
N CYS A 71 8.51 1.12 19.53
CA CYS A 71 7.84 0.57 18.34
C CYS A 71 8.25 1.32 17.06
N ILE A 72 8.31 2.66 17.08
CA ILE A 72 8.75 3.43 15.92
C ILE A 72 10.20 3.07 15.55
N LEU A 73 11.11 3.15 16.52
CA LEU A 73 12.53 2.83 16.29
C LEU A 73 12.70 1.35 15.89
N GLY A 74 11.95 0.45 16.52
CA GLY A 74 11.96 -0.98 16.20
C GLY A 74 11.46 -1.27 14.79
N GLY A 75 10.36 -0.62 14.35
CA GLY A 75 9.84 -0.77 12.99
C GLY A 75 10.82 -0.27 11.93
N ILE A 76 11.45 0.89 12.18
CA ILE A 76 12.49 1.43 11.29
C ILE A 76 13.73 0.53 11.27
N ALA A 77 14.24 0.14 12.45
CA ALA A 77 15.39 -0.75 12.56
C ALA A 77 15.14 -2.10 11.87
N TRP A 78 13.92 -2.65 12.01
CA TRP A 78 13.52 -3.89 11.33
C TRP A 78 13.67 -3.78 9.81
N LEU A 79 13.22 -2.66 9.20
CA LEU A 79 13.39 -2.43 7.78
C LEU A 79 14.86 -2.48 7.35
N PHE A 80 15.76 -1.83 8.12
CA PHE A 80 17.19 -1.82 7.83
C PHE A 80 17.88 -3.18 8.06
N LEU A 81 17.26 -4.11 8.79
CA LEU A 81 17.78 -5.48 8.94
C LEU A 81 17.45 -6.36 7.73
N LEU A 82 16.40 -6.05 6.97
CA LEU A 82 15.93 -6.89 5.85
C LEU A 82 17.00 -7.20 4.79
N PRO A 83 17.91 -6.27 4.39
CA PRO A 83 18.94 -6.56 3.38
C PRO A 83 20.05 -7.52 3.85
N LEU A 84 20.08 -7.90 5.12
CA LEU A 84 21.05 -8.88 5.63
C LEU A 84 20.77 -10.28 5.07
N ASN A 85 21.81 -11.10 5.01
CA ASN A 85 21.72 -12.47 4.46
C ASN A 85 20.75 -13.37 5.23
N ASP A 86 20.59 -13.14 6.54
CA ASP A 86 19.75 -13.96 7.42
C ASP A 86 18.25 -13.73 7.18
N TYR A 87 17.88 -12.56 6.67
CA TYR A 87 16.48 -12.19 6.42
C TYR A 87 16.10 -12.24 4.93
N SER A 88 17.06 -12.00 4.03
CA SER A 88 16.84 -12.08 2.59
C SER A 88 17.05 -13.51 2.06
N ARG A 89 16.20 -13.94 1.14
CA ARG A 89 16.27 -15.26 0.52
C ARG A 89 16.71 -15.14 -0.93
N ARG A 90 17.38 -16.18 -1.46
CA ARG A 90 17.61 -16.29 -2.90
C ARG A 90 16.30 -16.59 -3.61
N THR A 91 16.15 -16.04 -4.80
CA THR A 91 15.02 -16.35 -5.67
C THR A 91 15.10 -17.78 -6.18
N TYR A 92 13.97 -18.38 -6.39
CA TYR A 92 13.82 -19.71 -6.98
C TYR A 92 12.52 -19.74 -7.79
N ILE A 93 12.37 -20.70 -8.66
CA ILE A 93 11.12 -20.91 -9.40
C ILE A 93 10.31 -21.96 -8.66
N SER A 94 9.12 -21.58 -8.22
CA SER A 94 8.19 -22.48 -7.52
C SER A 94 7.34 -23.26 -8.52
N GLU A 95 6.95 -22.62 -9.64
CA GLU A 95 6.11 -23.22 -10.67
C GLU A 95 6.96 -24.08 -11.59
N ASN A 96 6.93 -25.39 -11.36
CA ASN A 96 7.76 -26.33 -12.10
C ASN A 96 7.47 -26.37 -13.61
N ALA A 97 6.25 -26.03 -14.03
CA ALA A 97 5.86 -26.04 -15.43
C ALA A 97 6.60 -24.98 -16.28
N LEU A 98 7.10 -23.93 -15.68
CA LEU A 98 7.82 -22.85 -16.39
C LEU A 98 9.11 -23.34 -17.08
N LEU A 99 9.87 -24.24 -16.45
CA LEU A 99 11.09 -24.86 -16.99
C LEU A 99 12.02 -23.89 -17.76
N PRO A 100 12.36 -22.69 -17.25
CA PRO A 100 13.06 -21.68 -18.03
C PRO A 100 14.46 -22.12 -18.48
N GLY A 101 15.10 -23.04 -17.76
CA GLY A 101 16.40 -23.60 -18.13
C GLY A 101 16.36 -24.60 -19.29
N GLN A 102 15.17 -25.09 -19.66
CA GLN A 102 14.98 -26.08 -20.72
C GLN A 102 14.33 -25.53 -21.99
N VAL A 103 13.99 -24.25 -21.99
CA VAL A 103 13.37 -23.61 -23.16
C VAL A 103 14.42 -23.30 -24.22
N HIS A 104 14.35 -24.01 -25.34
CA HIS A 104 15.18 -23.71 -26.50
C HIS A 104 14.51 -22.68 -27.39
N THR A 105 15.26 -21.70 -27.85
CA THR A 105 14.79 -20.63 -28.75
C THR A 105 15.41 -20.76 -30.12
N TYR A 106 14.62 -20.55 -31.17
CA TYR A 106 15.03 -20.68 -32.56
C TYR A 106 14.90 -19.35 -33.35
N PHE A 107 14.49 -18.29 -32.70
CA PHE A 107 14.36 -16.96 -33.32
C PHE A 107 15.72 -16.43 -33.73
N GLY A 108 15.90 -16.11 -35.01
CA GLY A 108 17.15 -15.60 -35.55
C GLY A 108 17.33 -15.90 -37.05
N GLY A 109 18.52 -15.73 -37.56
CA GLY A 109 18.87 -16.02 -38.94
C GLY A 109 18.03 -15.23 -39.96
N SER A 110 17.14 -15.90 -40.68
CA SER A 110 16.29 -15.28 -41.72
C SER A 110 15.32 -14.21 -41.15
N ASP A 111 14.96 -14.30 -39.89
CA ASP A 111 14.03 -13.36 -39.25
C ASP A 111 14.64 -11.95 -39.10
N GLN A 112 15.97 -11.81 -39.10
CA GLN A 112 16.64 -10.53 -39.08
C GLN A 112 16.33 -9.68 -40.34
N ASN A 113 16.21 -10.31 -41.49
CA ASN A 113 15.84 -9.58 -42.72
C ASN A 113 14.39 -9.10 -42.67
N VAL A 114 13.50 -9.90 -42.08
CA VAL A 114 12.11 -9.51 -41.85
C VAL A 114 12.00 -8.35 -40.87
N LEU A 115 12.78 -8.40 -39.79
CA LEU A 115 12.85 -7.30 -38.82
C LEU A 115 13.29 -5.99 -39.49
N ARG A 116 14.34 -6.02 -40.32
CA ARG A 116 14.82 -4.83 -41.03
C ARG A 116 13.76 -4.26 -41.98
N ALA A 117 13.05 -5.13 -42.71
CA ALA A 117 11.95 -4.72 -43.56
C ALA A 117 10.82 -4.04 -42.76
N TYR A 118 10.35 -4.67 -41.66
CA TYR A 118 9.32 -4.08 -40.81
C TYR A 118 9.80 -2.78 -40.14
N ARG A 119 11.05 -2.69 -39.72
CA ARG A 119 11.61 -1.45 -39.19
C ARG A 119 11.52 -0.32 -40.20
N GLN A 120 11.86 -0.58 -41.45
CA GLN A 120 11.75 0.42 -42.52
C GLN A 120 10.29 0.84 -42.74
N GLU A 121 9.36 -0.10 -42.77
CA GLU A 121 7.94 0.19 -42.91
C GLU A 121 7.38 0.99 -41.74
N VAL A 122 7.70 0.61 -40.51
CA VAL A 122 7.28 1.30 -39.28
C VAL A 122 7.87 2.70 -39.19
N THR A 123 9.15 2.87 -39.53
CA THR A 123 9.82 4.18 -39.58
C THR A 123 9.19 5.11 -40.62
N SER A 124 8.71 4.58 -41.75
CA SER A 124 8.04 5.36 -42.79
C SER A 124 6.72 6.02 -42.38
N VAL A 125 6.10 5.49 -41.31
CA VAL A 125 4.82 6.00 -40.76
C VAL A 125 4.98 6.61 -39.36
N ARG A 126 6.21 6.81 -38.90
CA ARG A 126 6.53 7.27 -37.54
C ARG A 126 5.77 8.51 -37.10
N ASP A 127 5.77 9.54 -37.97
CA ASP A 127 5.23 10.86 -37.64
C ASP A 127 3.80 11.06 -38.20
N LYS A 128 3.16 9.97 -38.65
CA LYS A 128 1.80 10.01 -39.18
C LYS A 128 0.75 9.95 -38.06
N PRO A 129 -0.51 10.39 -38.35
CA PRO A 129 -1.62 10.23 -37.44
C PRO A 129 -1.86 8.77 -37.07
N ASN A 130 -2.37 8.54 -35.86
CA ASN A 130 -2.59 7.20 -35.30
C ASN A 130 -3.42 6.27 -36.22
N TYR A 131 -4.44 6.78 -36.90
CA TYR A 131 -5.26 5.98 -37.83
C TYR A 131 -4.45 5.48 -39.05
N GLU A 132 -3.54 6.29 -39.62
CA GLU A 132 -2.68 5.86 -40.75
C GLU A 132 -1.65 4.83 -40.30
N ILE A 133 -1.11 4.98 -39.08
CA ILE A 133 -0.23 3.99 -38.48
C ILE A 133 -0.98 2.66 -38.36
N ASN A 134 -2.20 2.70 -37.82
CA ASN A 134 -3.02 1.51 -37.61
C ASN A 134 -3.43 0.85 -38.92
N ASP A 135 -3.74 1.62 -39.98
CA ASP A 135 -4.00 1.08 -41.31
C ASP A 135 -2.80 0.28 -41.87
N LYS A 136 -1.60 0.81 -41.65
CA LYS A 136 -0.37 0.13 -42.07
C LYS A 136 -0.13 -1.16 -41.26
N LEU A 137 -0.27 -1.09 -39.93
CA LEU A 137 -0.10 -2.24 -39.05
C LEU A 137 -1.15 -3.31 -39.33
N GLU A 138 -2.40 -2.92 -39.58
CA GLU A 138 -3.46 -3.84 -39.96
C GLU A 138 -3.14 -4.58 -41.25
N GLY A 139 -2.65 -3.88 -42.26
CA GLY A 139 -2.20 -4.50 -43.52
C GLY A 139 -1.10 -5.55 -43.30
N ILE A 140 -0.10 -5.24 -42.47
CA ILE A 140 0.99 -6.16 -42.13
C ILE A 140 0.44 -7.39 -41.39
N LEU A 141 -0.37 -7.19 -40.36
CA LEU A 141 -0.91 -8.27 -39.52
C LEU A 141 -1.88 -9.18 -40.28
N LYS A 142 -2.73 -8.62 -41.16
CA LYS A 142 -3.59 -9.40 -42.05
C LYS A 142 -2.80 -10.21 -43.07
N ASN A 143 -1.70 -9.66 -43.61
CA ASN A 143 -0.82 -10.39 -44.53
C ASN A 143 -0.09 -11.56 -43.84
N VAL A 144 0.14 -11.49 -42.53
CA VAL A 144 0.61 -12.63 -41.72
C VAL A 144 -0.50 -13.67 -41.52
N GLY A 145 -1.76 -13.31 -41.74
CA GLY A 145 -2.92 -14.18 -41.57
C GLY A 145 -3.45 -14.20 -40.12
N LEU A 146 -3.36 -13.10 -39.42
CA LEU A 146 -3.90 -12.92 -38.07
C LEU A 146 -5.29 -12.26 -38.12
N LYS A 147 -6.11 -12.51 -37.10
CA LYS A 147 -7.36 -11.80 -36.88
C LYS A 147 -7.05 -10.47 -36.20
N VAL A 148 -7.44 -9.36 -36.82
CA VAL A 148 -7.13 -8.02 -36.34
C VAL A 148 -8.37 -7.34 -35.83
N GLY A 149 -8.27 -6.69 -34.68
CA GLY A 149 -9.29 -5.84 -34.08
C GLY A 149 -8.76 -4.44 -33.81
N ARG A 150 -9.65 -3.45 -33.80
CA ARG A 150 -9.38 -2.06 -33.42
C ARG A 150 -10.29 -1.63 -32.30
N GLN A 151 -9.83 -0.67 -31.49
CA GLN A 151 -10.56 -0.14 -30.35
C GLN A 151 -10.28 1.34 -30.19
N ASN A 152 -11.31 2.15 -30.18
CA ASN A 152 -11.21 3.58 -29.89
C ASN A 152 -11.41 3.83 -28.39
N TYR A 153 -10.68 4.82 -27.86
CA TYR A 153 -10.86 5.26 -26.49
C TYR A 153 -10.67 6.77 -26.35
N THR A 154 -11.27 7.32 -25.31
CA THR A 154 -11.14 8.73 -24.92
C THR A 154 -11.16 8.82 -23.40
N TYR A 155 -10.08 9.33 -22.81
CA TYR A 155 -10.00 9.66 -21.40
C TYR A 155 -9.90 11.17 -21.22
N GLU A 156 -10.44 11.68 -20.13
CA GLU A 156 -10.32 13.08 -19.74
C GLU A 156 -9.75 13.14 -18.33
N SER A 157 -8.66 13.90 -18.13
CA SER A 157 -8.05 14.12 -16.83
C SER A 157 -7.35 15.46 -16.77
N ALA A 158 -7.50 16.17 -15.64
CA ALA A 158 -6.93 17.49 -15.41
C ALA A 158 -7.18 18.52 -16.55
N GLY A 159 -8.30 18.39 -17.26
CA GLY A 159 -8.68 19.24 -18.40
C GLY A 159 -7.99 18.88 -19.72
N ASP A 160 -7.14 17.87 -19.75
CA ASP A 160 -6.56 17.32 -20.98
C ASP A 160 -7.38 16.13 -21.47
N ILE A 161 -7.51 16.00 -22.79
CA ILE A 161 -8.22 14.91 -23.44
C ILE A 161 -7.20 13.98 -24.11
N TYR A 162 -7.24 12.70 -23.75
CA TYR A 162 -6.39 11.64 -24.27
C TYR A 162 -7.23 10.72 -25.16
N THR A 163 -7.05 10.84 -26.48
CA THR A 163 -7.76 10.02 -27.46
C THR A 163 -6.79 9.13 -28.22
N GLY A 164 -7.20 7.94 -28.57
CA GLY A 164 -6.40 7.05 -29.39
C GLY A 164 -7.20 5.86 -29.92
N GLU A 165 -6.60 5.16 -30.85
CA GLU A 165 -7.10 3.91 -31.39
C GLU A 165 -6.05 2.82 -31.18
N ASN A 166 -6.40 1.80 -30.40
CA ASN A 166 -5.60 0.59 -30.26
C ASN A 166 -5.78 -0.32 -31.48
N ILE A 167 -4.70 -0.93 -31.93
CA ILE A 167 -4.74 -2.05 -32.85
C ILE A 167 -4.16 -3.29 -32.16
N TYR A 168 -4.82 -4.43 -32.33
CA TYR A 168 -4.36 -5.70 -31.81
C TYR A 168 -4.70 -6.86 -32.74
N ALA A 169 -3.96 -7.94 -32.62
CA ALA A 169 -4.16 -9.13 -33.43
C ALA A 169 -4.14 -10.38 -32.56
N ILE A 170 -4.94 -11.38 -32.93
CA ILE A 170 -5.00 -12.66 -32.25
C ILE A 170 -4.46 -13.76 -33.16
N LEU A 171 -3.41 -14.43 -32.69
CA LEU A 171 -2.91 -15.67 -33.22
C LEU A 171 -3.60 -16.82 -32.48
N GLN A 172 -4.51 -17.53 -33.14
CA GLN A 172 -5.13 -18.71 -32.56
C GLN A 172 -4.10 -19.83 -32.44
N ALA A 173 -4.05 -20.46 -31.28
CA ALA A 173 -3.14 -21.54 -30.99
C ALA A 173 -3.55 -22.80 -31.75
N PRO A 174 -2.63 -23.42 -32.51
CA PRO A 174 -2.94 -24.65 -33.25
C PRO A 174 -3.31 -25.86 -32.38
N ARG A 175 -2.91 -25.84 -31.10
CA ARG A 175 -3.16 -26.91 -30.12
C ARG A 175 -4.09 -26.48 -28.98
N GLY A 176 -4.56 -25.23 -29.00
CA GLY A 176 -5.41 -24.65 -27.97
C GLY A 176 -6.89 -24.76 -28.32
N ASP A 177 -7.70 -24.60 -27.32
CA ASP A 177 -9.17 -24.53 -27.38
C ASP A 177 -9.71 -23.09 -27.27
N ALA A 178 -8.82 -22.09 -27.35
CA ALA A 178 -9.08 -20.65 -27.19
C ALA A 178 -9.61 -20.25 -25.79
N THR A 179 -9.35 -21.08 -24.77
CA THR A 179 -9.71 -20.77 -23.37
C THR A 179 -8.67 -19.94 -22.65
N GLU A 180 -7.44 -19.89 -23.19
CA GLU A 180 -6.30 -19.21 -22.55
C GLU A 180 -5.51 -18.39 -23.58
N ALA A 181 -4.97 -17.25 -23.13
CA ALA A 181 -4.15 -16.39 -23.97
C ALA A 181 -2.97 -15.77 -23.21
N ILE A 182 -1.92 -15.45 -23.95
CA ILE A 182 -0.77 -14.64 -23.48
C ILE A 182 -0.62 -13.41 -24.37
N VAL A 183 -0.21 -12.28 -23.78
CA VAL A 183 -0.21 -10.99 -24.48
C VAL A 183 1.23 -10.50 -24.69
N LEU A 184 1.54 -10.08 -25.92
CA LEU A 184 2.73 -9.32 -26.25
C LEU A 184 2.33 -7.86 -26.55
N VAL A 185 2.83 -6.94 -25.74
CA VAL A 185 2.55 -5.51 -25.90
C VAL A 185 3.76 -4.80 -26.50
N ALA A 186 3.55 -4.02 -27.53
CA ALA A 186 4.55 -3.12 -28.08
C ALA A 186 3.88 -1.76 -28.38
N ALA A 187 3.87 -0.88 -27.37
CA ALA A 187 3.31 0.44 -27.52
C ALA A 187 4.11 1.27 -28.54
N TRP A 188 3.42 2.12 -29.30
CA TRP A 188 4.05 3.01 -30.30
C TRP A 188 4.98 4.03 -29.63
N LYS A 189 4.52 4.58 -28.48
CA LYS A 189 5.33 5.42 -27.61
C LYS A 189 5.54 4.74 -26.26
N THR A 190 6.77 4.81 -25.76
CA THR A 190 7.19 4.31 -24.45
C THR A 190 6.63 5.20 -23.33
N VAL A 191 6.85 4.82 -22.07
CA VAL A 191 6.46 5.62 -20.90
C VAL A 191 7.13 7.00 -20.92
N ASP A 192 8.36 7.07 -21.44
CA ASP A 192 9.14 8.31 -21.60
C ASP A 192 8.74 9.13 -22.86
N ASP A 193 7.61 8.82 -23.49
CA ASP A 193 7.11 9.44 -24.73
C ASP A 193 8.09 9.33 -25.92
N ARG A 194 9.00 8.34 -25.89
CA ARG A 194 9.91 8.04 -26.98
C ARG A 194 9.28 7.06 -27.95
N PHE A 195 9.64 7.20 -29.24
CA PHE A 195 9.21 6.25 -30.26
C PHE A 195 9.87 4.88 -30.03
N ASN A 196 9.07 3.82 -30.01
CA ASN A 196 9.51 2.44 -29.79
C ASN A 196 10.04 1.81 -31.09
N VAL A 197 11.15 2.35 -31.58
CA VAL A 197 11.71 2.11 -32.92
C VAL A 197 12.02 0.64 -33.20
N ASN A 198 12.38 -0.13 -32.20
CA ASN A 198 12.74 -1.54 -32.33
C ASN A 198 11.67 -2.47 -31.74
N GLY A 199 10.92 -2.04 -30.72
CA GLY A 199 9.92 -2.89 -30.07
C GLY A 199 8.76 -3.24 -30.99
N VAL A 200 8.20 -2.26 -31.70
CA VAL A 200 7.08 -2.50 -32.64
C VAL A 200 7.49 -3.41 -33.81
N PRO A 201 8.59 -3.15 -34.55
CA PRO A 201 9.05 -4.07 -35.59
C PRO A 201 9.39 -5.46 -35.08
N LEU A 202 9.95 -5.56 -33.88
CA LEU A 202 10.25 -6.84 -33.24
C LEU A 202 8.97 -7.64 -32.95
N ALA A 203 7.95 -7.00 -32.39
CA ALA A 203 6.67 -7.65 -32.11
C ALA A 203 5.99 -8.11 -33.42
N LEU A 204 6.04 -7.32 -34.51
CA LEU A 204 5.55 -7.73 -35.83
C LEU A 204 6.33 -8.92 -36.39
N THR A 205 7.64 -8.95 -36.18
CA THR A 205 8.50 -10.06 -36.64
C THR A 205 8.19 -11.34 -35.83
N LEU A 206 8.02 -11.20 -34.51
CA LEU A 206 7.62 -12.29 -33.64
C LEU A 206 6.23 -12.82 -34.00
N ALA A 207 5.28 -11.95 -34.38
CA ALA A 207 3.96 -12.36 -34.86
C ALA A 207 4.05 -13.33 -36.05
N ARG A 208 4.87 -12.94 -37.05
CA ARG A 208 5.13 -13.81 -38.20
C ARG A 208 5.88 -15.08 -37.81
N TYR A 209 6.85 -14.98 -36.92
CA TYR A 209 7.62 -16.11 -36.42
C TYR A 209 6.72 -17.11 -35.67
N PHE A 210 5.91 -16.65 -34.71
CA PHE A 210 5.01 -17.50 -33.91
C PHE A 210 3.98 -18.23 -34.79
N LYS A 211 3.49 -17.58 -35.84
CA LYS A 211 2.54 -18.18 -36.77
C LYS A 211 3.08 -19.42 -37.51
N ARG A 212 4.40 -19.52 -37.69
CA ARG A 212 5.02 -20.67 -38.34
C ARG A 212 5.07 -21.94 -37.46
N TRP A 213 4.93 -21.76 -36.14
CA TRP A 213 5.09 -22.86 -35.20
C TRP A 213 3.76 -23.40 -34.68
N SER A 214 3.60 -24.71 -34.73
CA SER A 214 2.40 -25.40 -34.24
C SER A 214 2.48 -25.82 -32.76
N LEU A 215 3.43 -25.29 -32.00
CA LEU A 215 3.68 -25.69 -30.61
C LEU A 215 2.77 -24.98 -29.59
N TRP A 216 2.13 -23.88 -30.00
CA TRP A 216 1.34 -23.03 -29.10
C TRP A 216 0.04 -23.74 -28.68
N SER A 217 -0.17 -23.81 -27.35
CA SER A 217 -1.42 -24.25 -26.72
C SER A 217 -2.27 -23.09 -26.21
N LYS A 218 -1.66 -21.94 -26.00
CA LYS A 218 -2.35 -20.71 -25.64
C LYS A 218 -2.38 -19.75 -26.81
N ASP A 219 -3.49 -19.03 -26.99
CA ASP A 219 -3.58 -17.98 -27.98
C ASP A 219 -2.56 -16.87 -27.69
N ILE A 220 -2.03 -16.25 -28.73
CA ILE A 220 -1.11 -15.13 -28.58
C ILE A 220 -1.79 -13.86 -29.08
N ILE A 221 -1.93 -12.89 -28.21
CA ILE A 221 -2.47 -11.58 -28.54
C ILE A 221 -1.30 -10.62 -28.68
N LEU A 222 -1.25 -9.91 -29.81
CA LEU A 222 -0.29 -8.84 -30.05
C LEU A 222 -1.03 -7.51 -29.96
N LEU A 223 -0.63 -6.67 -29.02
CA LEU A 223 -1.26 -5.39 -28.75
C LEU A 223 -0.30 -4.25 -29.09
N PHE A 224 -0.74 -3.31 -29.94
CA PHE A 224 0.02 -2.13 -30.35
C PHE A 224 -0.78 -0.88 -29.98
N PRO A 225 -0.72 -0.43 -28.73
CA PRO A 225 -1.38 0.81 -28.33
C PRO A 225 -0.58 2.04 -28.81
N PRO A 226 -1.24 3.19 -29.02
CA PRO A 226 -0.55 4.41 -29.41
C PRO A 226 0.40 4.93 -28.32
N ASP A 227 0.11 4.63 -27.07
CA ASP A 227 0.95 4.97 -25.93
C ASP A 227 0.93 3.88 -24.86
N SER A 228 1.94 3.90 -24.00
CA SER A 228 2.12 2.92 -22.93
C SER A 228 1.17 3.08 -21.75
N ARG A 229 0.45 4.20 -21.66
CA ARG A 229 -0.32 4.59 -20.47
C ARG A 229 -1.82 4.39 -20.66
N THR A 230 -2.42 5.08 -21.61
CA THR A 230 -3.87 5.11 -21.81
C THR A 230 -4.34 3.95 -22.68
N GLY A 231 -3.65 3.68 -23.78
CA GLY A 231 -4.06 2.67 -24.73
C GLY A 231 -4.10 1.27 -24.14
N THR A 232 -3.07 0.89 -23.40
CA THR A 232 -3.02 -0.42 -22.74
C THR A 232 -4.13 -0.56 -21.70
N GLN A 233 -4.36 0.47 -20.88
CA GLN A 233 -5.44 0.46 -19.88
C GLN A 233 -6.80 0.28 -20.53
N ALA A 234 -7.10 1.08 -21.58
CA ALA A 234 -8.36 0.97 -22.31
C ALA A 234 -8.61 -0.43 -22.88
N TRP A 235 -7.55 -1.06 -23.40
CA TRP A 235 -7.66 -2.40 -23.95
C TRP A 235 -7.93 -3.45 -22.87
N VAL A 236 -7.20 -3.39 -21.75
CA VAL A 236 -7.35 -4.38 -20.66
C VAL A 236 -8.71 -4.24 -19.98
N ASP A 237 -9.17 -3.00 -19.70
CA ASP A 237 -10.48 -2.74 -19.13
C ASP A 237 -11.61 -3.30 -20.02
N ALA A 238 -11.51 -3.11 -21.33
CA ALA A 238 -12.47 -3.66 -22.27
C ALA A 238 -12.38 -5.17 -22.43
N TYR A 239 -11.18 -5.74 -22.26
CA TYR A 239 -11.01 -7.20 -22.30
C TYR A 239 -11.75 -7.89 -21.14
N HIS A 240 -11.73 -7.28 -19.97
CA HIS A 240 -12.41 -7.75 -18.75
C HIS A 240 -13.83 -7.18 -18.55
N ASP A 241 -14.39 -6.47 -19.56
CA ASP A 241 -15.72 -5.87 -19.53
C ASP A 241 -15.97 -4.90 -18.36
N SER A 242 -14.90 -4.26 -17.86
CA SER A 242 -14.96 -3.27 -16.77
C SER A 242 -14.86 -1.82 -17.25
N HIS A 243 -14.87 -1.60 -18.57
CA HIS A 243 -14.75 -0.28 -19.19
C HIS A 243 -16.07 0.52 -19.16
N ASP A 244 -15.94 1.84 -19.12
CA ASP A 244 -17.08 2.74 -19.39
C ASP A 244 -17.30 2.82 -20.90
N SER A 245 -18.43 2.27 -21.38
CA SER A 245 -18.78 2.26 -22.80
C SER A 245 -18.95 3.63 -23.43
N SER A 246 -19.07 4.71 -22.64
CA SER A 246 -19.10 6.09 -23.14
C SER A 246 -17.72 6.61 -23.52
N ARG A 247 -16.65 6.03 -22.94
CA ARG A 247 -15.26 6.47 -23.09
C ARG A 247 -14.41 5.48 -23.90
N VAL A 248 -14.71 4.20 -23.78
CA VAL A 248 -13.91 3.11 -24.36
C VAL A 248 -14.82 2.19 -25.14
N SER A 249 -14.47 1.91 -26.41
CA SER A 249 -15.22 0.98 -27.25
C SER A 249 -14.97 -0.47 -26.82
N SER A 250 -15.98 -1.31 -26.88
CA SER A 250 -15.84 -2.75 -26.66
C SER A 250 -14.94 -3.40 -27.71
N LEU A 251 -14.26 -4.47 -27.32
CA LEU A 251 -13.37 -5.19 -28.24
C LEU A 251 -14.16 -6.06 -29.21
N PRO A 252 -13.94 -5.94 -30.53
CA PRO A 252 -14.59 -6.78 -31.53
C PRO A 252 -14.14 -8.24 -31.51
N LEU A 253 -12.96 -8.50 -30.99
CA LEU A 253 -12.35 -9.84 -30.89
C LEU A 253 -11.82 -10.04 -29.47
N LYS A 254 -12.13 -11.17 -28.87
CA LYS A 254 -11.54 -11.63 -27.60
C LYS A 254 -11.09 -13.07 -27.77
N SER A 255 -10.17 -13.51 -26.93
CA SER A 255 -9.75 -14.90 -26.75
C SER A 255 -10.11 -15.37 -25.34
N GLY A 256 -9.42 -16.37 -24.82
CA GLY A 256 -9.62 -16.89 -23.48
C GLY A 256 -9.03 -16.02 -22.36
N ALA A 257 -8.98 -16.57 -21.15
CA ALA A 257 -8.43 -15.90 -19.98
C ALA A 257 -6.93 -15.56 -20.17
N LEU A 258 -6.54 -14.34 -19.83
CA LEU A 258 -5.15 -13.90 -19.92
C LEU A 258 -4.31 -14.56 -18.83
N GLN A 259 -3.24 -15.25 -19.22
CA GLN A 259 -2.34 -15.99 -18.30
C GLN A 259 -1.08 -15.19 -17.97
N GLY A 260 -0.70 -14.23 -18.80
CA GLY A 260 0.44 -13.36 -18.60
C GLY A 260 0.65 -12.42 -19.77
N ALA A 261 1.41 -11.34 -19.51
CA ALA A 261 1.74 -10.36 -20.55
C ALA A 261 3.23 -9.94 -20.47
N ILE A 262 3.83 -9.74 -21.62
CA ILE A 262 5.17 -9.17 -21.76
C ILE A 262 5.07 -7.91 -22.59
N ALA A 263 5.58 -6.80 -22.09
CA ALA A 263 5.69 -5.58 -22.85
C ALA A 263 7.15 -5.34 -23.29
N ILE A 264 7.32 -4.85 -24.50
CA ILE A 264 8.63 -4.49 -25.04
C ILE A 264 8.71 -2.97 -25.16
N ASP A 265 9.65 -2.39 -24.45
CA ASP A 265 10.03 -0.99 -24.54
C ASP A 265 11.46 -0.90 -25.10
N PHE A 266 11.61 -0.82 -26.42
CA PHE A 266 12.91 -0.84 -27.08
C PHE A 266 13.06 0.39 -27.98
N SER A 267 13.25 1.54 -27.36
CA SER A 267 13.42 2.84 -28.02
C SER A 267 14.86 3.12 -28.47
N GLN A 268 15.85 2.35 -28.01
CA GLN A 268 17.26 2.51 -28.38
C GLN A 268 17.52 2.03 -29.81
N GLU A 269 18.34 2.79 -30.56
CA GLU A 269 18.76 2.43 -31.93
C GLU A 269 20.06 1.60 -31.97
N TYR A 270 20.76 1.51 -30.85
CA TYR A 270 22.05 0.82 -30.71
C TYR A 270 21.92 -0.49 -29.93
N ARG A 271 22.98 -1.30 -29.99
CA ARG A 271 23.07 -2.56 -29.24
C ARG A 271 23.10 -2.31 -27.74
N PHE A 272 22.58 -3.23 -26.97
CA PHE A 272 22.46 -3.10 -25.53
C PHE A 272 23.34 -4.12 -24.76
N GLU A 273 23.61 -3.83 -23.51
CA GLU A 273 24.37 -4.69 -22.61
C GLU A 273 23.47 -5.56 -21.73
N SER A 274 22.42 -4.97 -21.17
CA SER A 274 21.56 -5.60 -20.19
C SER A 274 20.08 -5.27 -20.42
N ILE A 275 19.20 -6.05 -19.78
CA ILE A 275 17.75 -5.85 -19.79
C ILE A 275 17.32 -5.31 -18.44
N HIS A 276 16.65 -4.18 -18.44
CA HIS A 276 15.92 -3.66 -17.29
C HIS A 276 14.53 -4.31 -17.25
N ILE A 277 14.22 -4.98 -16.15
CA ILE A 277 12.90 -5.59 -15.91
C ILE A 277 12.11 -4.63 -15.05
N ILE A 278 11.06 -4.04 -15.62
CA ILE A 278 10.14 -3.15 -14.94
C ILE A 278 8.92 -3.98 -14.52
N TYR A 279 8.60 -3.97 -13.24
CA TYR A 279 7.58 -4.86 -12.65
C TYR A 279 6.64 -4.17 -11.66
N ASP A 280 6.90 -2.91 -11.29
CA ASP A 280 6.06 -2.18 -10.34
C ASP A 280 4.72 -1.80 -11.01
N GLY A 281 3.62 -2.26 -10.44
CA GLY A 281 2.28 -1.98 -10.91
C GLY A 281 1.58 -0.85 -10.16
N ILE A 282 0.38 -0.54 -10.63
CA ILE A 282 -0.50 0.46 -10.04
C ILE A 282 -0.76 0.11 -8.56
N ASN A 283 -0.79 1.14 -7.70
CA ASN A 283 -1.02 0.99 -6.26
C ASN A 283 0.01 0.10 -5.53
N GLY A 284 1.19 -0.09 -6.11
CA GLY A 284 2.24 -0.92 -5.55
C GLY A 284 1.99 -2.42 -5.67
N GLN A 285 1.08 -2.83 -6.54
CA GLN A 285 0.87 -4.24 -6.86
C GLN A 285 2.06 -4.80 -7.64
N LEU A 286 2.30 -6.10 -7.50
CA LEU A 286 3.42 -6.79 -8.12
C LEU A 286 2.95 -8.05 -8.86
N PRO A 287 3.61 -8.42 -9.96
CA PRO A 287 3.35 -9.69 -10.61
C PRO A 287 3.90 -10.85 -9.76
N ASN A 288 3.49 -12.07 -10.09
CA ASN A 288 4.06 -13.27 -9.50
C ASN A 288 5.59 -13.28 -9.66
N LEU A 289 6.33 -13.59 -8.58
CA LEU A 289 7.78 -13.58 -8.57
C LEU A 289 8.40 -14.55 -9.60
N ASP A 290 7.73 -15.65 -9.90
CA ASP A 290 8.22 -16.64 -10.86
C ASP A 290 8.30 -16.11 -12.29
N LEU A 291 7.46 -15.13 -12.67
CA LEU A 291 7.58 -14.49 -13.98
C LEU A 291 8.91 -13.72 -14.08
N ILE A 292 9.24 -12.91 -13.06
CA ILE A 292 10.51 -12.17 -13.02
C ILE A 292 11.70 -13.14 -13.02
N ASN A 293 11.64 -14.18 -12.17
CA ASN A 293 12.68 -15.20 -12.08
C ASN A 293 12.88 -15.94 -13.39
N SER A 294 11.80 -16.21 -14.13
CA SER A 294 11.87 -16.87 -15.44
C SER A 294 12.59 -15.99 -16.45
N VAL A 295 12.24 -14.70 -16.52
CA VAL A 295 12.93 -13.72 -17.39
C VAL A 295 14.42 -13.63 -17.03
N VAL A 296 14.75 -13.50 -15.74
CA VAL A 296 16.16 -13.44 -15.27
C VAL A 296 16.92 -14.71 -15.65
N ASN A 297 16.32 -15.89 -15.46
CA ASN A 297 16.97 -17.17 -15.80
C ASN A 297 17.15 -17.36 -17.30
N ILE A 298 16.17 -16.98 -18.12
CA ILE A 298 16.28 -17.09 -19.58
C ILE A 298 17.33 -16.10 -20.11
N ALA A 299 17.30 -14.85 -19.65
CA ALA A 299 18.26 -13.83 -20.07
C ALA A 299 19.69 -14.21 -19.68
N GLY A 300 19.93 -14.52 -18.40
CA GLY A 300 21.27 -14.82 -17.89
C GLY A 300 21.77 -16.21 -18.24
N GLY A 301 20.93 -17.24 -18.05
CA GLY A 301 21.35 -18.64 -18.19
C GLY A 301 21.49 -19.09 -19.63
N GLN A 302 20.63 -18.66 -20.54
CA GLN A 302 20.63 -19.09 -21.95
C GLN A 302 21.32 -18.10 -22.90
N MET A 303 21.26 -16.82 -22.62
CA MET A 303 21.68 -15.78 -23.56
C MET A 303 22.87 -14.97 -23.09
N GLY A 304 23.31 -15.16 -21.84
CA GLY A 304 24.41 -14.41 -21.25
C GLY A 304 24.13 -12.91 -21.12
N MET A 305 22.84 -12.51 -21.10
CA MET A 305 22.44 -11.13 -20.94
C MET A 305 22.43 -10.71 -19.47
N GLY A 306 22.99 -9.54 -19.17
CA GLY A 306 22.81 -8.90 -17.88
C GLY A 306 21.33 -8.55 -17.66
N THR A 307 20.88 -8.63 -16.40
CA THR A 307 19.55 -8.17 -16.00
C THR A 307 19.65 -7.20 -14.84
N ALA A 308 18.88 -6.13 -14.88
CA ALA A 308 18.80 -5.11 -13.84
C ALA A 308 17.34 -4.89 -13.41
N ILE A 309 17.17 -4.47 -12.16
CA ILE A 309 15.89 -4.06 -11.57
C ILE A 309 16.07 -2.71 -10.90
N GLN A 310 14.99 -1.92 -10.83
CA GLN A 310 14.97 -0.62 -10.14
C GLN A 310 16.11 0.32 -10.58
N GLU A 311 16.46 0.31 -11.86
CA GLU A 311 17.56 1.12 -12.44
C GLU A 311 18.92 0.94 -11.74
N MET A 312 19.14 -0.20 -11.14
CA MET A 312 20.43 -0.54 -10.50
C MET A 312 21.33 -1.30 -11.48
N TRP A 313 21.98 -0.56 -12.37
CA TRP A 313 22.76 -1.08 -13.49
C TRP A 313 24.01 -1.86 -13.05
N SER A 314 24.68 -1.38 -12.02
CA SER A 314 25.88 -2.03 -11.44
C SER A 314 25.59 -2.46 -10.00
N HIS A 315 25.03 -3.65 -9.82
CA HIS A 315 24.67 -4.17 -8.49
C HIS A 315 25.63 -5.26 -8.05
N SER A 316 26.35 -5.04 -6.94
CA SER A 316 27.39 -5.95 -6.42
C SER A 316 26.87 -6.94 -5.36
N ASP A 317 25.56 -7.04 -5.14
CA ASP A 317 24.90 -7.86 -4.10
C ASP A 317 25.41 -7.59 -2.66
N LYS A 318 25.98 -6.38 -2.42
CA LYS A 318 26.35 -5.90 -1.09
C LYS A 318 25.17 -5.29 -0.37
N TYR A 319 25.26 -5.20 0.96
CA TYR A 319 24.21 -4.63 1.80
C TYR A 319 23.71 -3.25 1.31
N GLN A 320 24.62 -2.35 0.94
CA GLN A 320 24.27 -0.99 0.49
C GLN A 320 23.47 -1.00 -0.82
N ASP A 321 23.87 -1.84 -1.78
CA ASP A 321 23.16 -1.94 -3.06
C ASP A 321 21.78 -2.57 -2.88
N ARG A 322 21.68 -3.62 -2.06
CA ARG A 322 20.38 -4.24 -1.70
C ARG A 322 19.44 -3.25 -1.01
N LEU A 323 19.97 -2.48 -0.05
CA LEU A 323 19.20 -1.45 0.65
C LEU A 323 18.71 -0.38 -0.34
N ARG A 324 19.58 0.09 -1.24
CA ARG A 324 19.23 1.09 -2.24
C ARG A 324 18.15 0.56 -3.20
N THR A 325 18.27 -0.66 -3.71
CA THR A 325 17.28 -1.29 -4.57
C THR A 325 15.93 -1.42 -3.86
N MET A 326 15.93 -1.90 -2.61
CA MET A 326 14.72 -2.02 -1.81
C MET A 326 14.04 -0.67 -1.58
N LEU A 327 14.80 0.37 -1.21
CA LEU A 327 14.24 1.70 -0.95
C LEU A 327 13.70 2.37 -2.23
N ARG A 328 14.35 2.18 -3.39
CA ARG A 328 13.83 2.64 -4.69
C ARG A 328 12.52 1.93 -5.03
N GLY A 329 12.49 0.60 -4.91
CA GLY A 329 11.27 -0.18 -5.12
C GLY A 329 10.14 0.25 -4.17
N MET A 330 10.45 0.49 -2.89
CA MET A 330 9.47 1.01 -1.93
C MET A 330 8.96 2.41 -2.31
N LEU A 331 9.80 3.28 -2.85
CA LEU A 331 9.37 4.60 -3.30
C LEU A 331 8.42 4.49 -4.49
N ASN A 332 8.77 3.71 -5.52
CA ASN A 332 7.94 3.49 -6.70
C ASN A 332 6.59 2.85 -6.34
N GLN A 333 6.60 1.78 -5.52
CA GLN A 333 5.38 1.14 -5.03
C GLN A 333 4.55 2.06 -4.14
N GLY A 334 5.19 2.90 -3.31
CA GLY A 334 4.52 3.88 -2.46
C GLY A 334 3.85 5.00 -3.24
N LEU A 335 4.45 5.46 -4.32
CA LEU A 335 3.82 6.41 -5.24
C LEU A 335 2.64 5.77 -5.99
N GLY A 336 2.77 4.49 -6.36
CA GLY A 336 1.68 3.69 -6.92
C GLY A 336 1.29 4.06 -8.35
N HIS A 337 2.13 4.79 -9.09
CA HIS A 337 1.90 5.15 -10.49
C HIS A 337 2.23 3.97 -11.44
N ALA A 338 1.66 4.00 -12.64
CA ALA A 338 1.99 3.01 -13.66
C ALA A 338 3.40 3.26 -14.22
N SER A 339 4.26 2.24 -14.13
CA SER A 339 5.65 2.32 -14.59
C SER A 339 5.87 1.78 -16.00
N GLY A 340 4.84 1.21 -16.63
CA GLY A 340 4.88 0.67 -17.99
C GLY A 340 3.55 0.03 -18.40
N PRO A 341 3.43 -0.49 -19.63
CA PRO A 341 2.22 -1.14 -20.11
C PRO A 341 1.78 -2.34 -19.25
N HIS A 342 2.74 -3.04 -18.63
CA HIS A 342 2.47 -4.17 -17.75
C HIS A 342 1.58 -3.78 -16.54
N SER A 343 1.68 -2.53 -16.09
CA SER A 343 0.96 -2.06 -14.91
C SER A 343 -0.56 -2.16 -15.04
N SER A 344 -1.09 -2.08 -16.26
CA SER A 344 -2.55 -2.19 -16.52
C SER A 344 -3.09 -3.61 -16.37
N PHE A 345 -2.25 -4.64 -16.48
CA PHE A 345 -2.64 -6.04 -16.38
C PHE A 345 -2.72 -6.54 -14.94
N ILE A 346 -1.83 -6.05 -14.07
CA ILE A 346 -1.67 -6.54 -12.70
C ILE A 346 -2.95 -6.41 -11.85
N PRO A 347 -3.75 -5.32 -11.93
CA PRO A 347 -5.02 -5.20 -11.20
C PRO A 347 -6.04 -6.29 -11.53
N TYR A 348 -5.93 -6.90 -12.71
CA TYR A 348 -6.78 -8.01 -13.17
C TYR A 348 -6.18 -9.39 -12.88
N HIS A 349 -5.15 -9.45 -12.03
CA HIS A 349 -4.41 -10.69 -11.70
C HIS A 349 -3.75 -11.35 -12.91
N VAL A 350 -3.40 -10.56 -13.92
CA VAL A 350 -2.60 -11.01 -15.06
C VAL A 350 -1.15 -10.59 -14.82
N ASP A 351 -0.28 -11.56 -14.63
CA ASP A 351 1.13 -11.33 -14.37
C ASP A 351 1.81 -10.71 -15.59
N ALA A 352 2.45 -9.57 -15.40
CA ALA A 352 3.05 -8.83 -16.49
C ALA A 352 4.35 -8.13 -16.10
N VAL A 353 5.27 -8.01 -17.07
CA VAL A 353 6.52 -7.24 -16.93
C VAL A 353 6.83 -6.49 -18.20
N THR A 354 7.54 -5.37 -18.10
CA THR A 354 8.09 -4.64 -19.23
C THR A 354 9.59 -4.87 -19.34
N LEU A 355 10.05 -5.18 -20.54
CA LEU A 355 11.45 -5.43 -20.86
C LEU A 355 12.02 -4.21 -21.60
N GLN A 356 13.01 -3.56 -20.99
CA GLN A 356 13.66 -2.38 -21.52
C GLN A 356 15.16 -2.64 -21.66
N PRO A 357 15.73 -2.58 -22.87
CA PRO A 357 17.17 -2.66 -23.06
C PRO A 357 17.90 -1.47 -22.45
N PHE A 358 19.08 -1.71 -21.94
CA PHE A 358 19.93 -0.68 -21.35
C PHE A 358 21.41 -0.90 -21.64
N GLY A 359 22.17 0.21 -21.68
CA GLY A 359 23.62 0.21 -21.85
C GLY A 359 24.04 0.00 -23.30
N GLU A 360 25.34 0.15 -23.56
CA GLU A 360 25.97 -0.14 -24.84
C GLU A 360 26.73 -1.46 -24.74
N GLY A 361 26.35 -2.42 -25.56
CA GLY A 361 26.91 -3.77 -25.49
C GLY A 361 26.92 -4.47 -26.84
N TRP A 362 26.81 -5.78 -26.84
CA TRP A 362 26.88 -6.63 -28.03
C TRP A 362 25.58 -7.34 -28.37
N HIS A 363 24.58 -7.25 -27.48
CA HIS A 363 23.25 -7.82 -27.72
C HIS A 363 22.44 -6.94 -28.68
N ASP A 364 21.63 -7.57 -29.49
CA ASP A 364 20.80 -6.96 -30.53
C ASP A 364 19.32 -7.31 -30.35
N GLU A 365 18.50 -6.86 -31.27
CA GLU A 365 17.07 -7.13 -31.31
C GLU A 365 16.75 -8.63 -31.45
N MET A 366 17.65 -9.41 -32.07
CA MET A 366 17.49 -10.86 -32.15
C MET A 366 17.63 -11.51 -30.76
N GLY A 367 18.54 -10.98 -29.94
CA GLY A 367 18.67 -11.37 -28.54
C GLY A 367 17.41 -11.10 -27.74
N MET A 368 16.84 -9.90 -27.88
CA MET A 368 15.56 -9.55 -27.24
C MET A 368 14.42 -10.46 -27.75
N GLY A 369 14.36 -10.73 -29.04
CA GLY A 369 13.36 -11.64 -29.62
C GLY A 369 13.44 -13.06 -29.07
N ARG A 370 14.66 -13.58 -28.85
CA ARG A 370 14.86 -14.90 -28.20
C ARG A 370 14.43 -14.88 -26.74
N LEU A 371 14.69 -13.78 -26.02
CA LEU A 371 14.22 -13.63 -24.64
C LEU A 371 12.69 -13.69 -24.56
N VAL A 372 12.02 -12.94 -25.43
CA VAL A 372 10.55 -12.94 -25.52
C VAL A 372 10.03 -14.32 -25.91
N GLU A 373 10.60 -14.95 -26.94
CA GLU A 373 10.24 -16.31 -27.34
C GLU A 373 10.38 -17.29 -26.16
N GLY A 374 11.52 -17.25 -25.47
CA GLY A 374 11.77 -18.12 -24.31
C GLY A 374 10.74 -17.93 -23.21
N THR A 375 10.42 -16.68 -22.87
CA THR A 375 9.42 -16.38 -21.85
C THR A 375 8.02 -16.85 -22.27
N PHE A 376 7.65 -16.61 -23.54
CA PHE A 376 6.36 -17.09 -24.08
C PHE A 376 6.27 -18.62 -24.08
N ARG A 377 7.36 -19.31 -24.38
CA ARG A 377 7.39 -20.77 -24.29
C ARG A 377 7.24 -21.28 -22.86
N SER A 378 7.87 -20.61 -21.89
CA SER A 378 7.68 -20.94 -20.48
C SER A 378 6.23 -20.74 -20.05
N LEU A 379 5.61 -19.61 -20.39
CA LEU A 379 4.21 -19.34 -20.08
C LEU A 379 3.26 -20.30 -20.81
N ASN A 380 3.59 -20.72 -22.03
CA ASN A 380 2.80 -21.70 -22.80
C ASN A 380 2.75 -23.09 -22.15
N ASN A 381 3.72 -23.41 -21.29
CA ASN A 381 3.76 -24.70 -20.58
C ASN A 381 2.84 -24.73 -19.34
N LEU A 382 2.37 -23.57 -18.87
CA LEU A 382 1.47 -23.51 -17.72
C LEU A 382 0.14 -24.18 -18.03
N LEU A 383 -0.40 -24.92 -17.05
CA LEU A 383 -1.75 -25.51 -17.12
C LEU A 383 -2.81 -24.57 -16.59
N GLU A 384 -2.42 -23.65 -15.72
CA GLU A 384 -3.25 -22.62 -15.09
C GLU A 384 -2.40 -21.36 -14.82
N HIS A 385 -2.95 -20.30 -14.19
CA HIS A 385 -2.14 -19.10 -13.89
C HIS A 385 -0.98 -19.41 -12.94
N LEU A 386 -0.01 -18.50 -12.90
CA LEU A 386 1.04 -18.53 -11.89
C LEU A 386 0.43 -18.35 -10.49
N HIS A 387 0.60 -19.31 -9.58
CA HIS A 387 -0.02 -19.29 -8.27
C HIS A 387 0.89 -19.83 -7.14
N GLN A 388 1.98 -20.52 -7.46
CA GLN A 388 2.81 -21.17 -6.45
C GLN A 388 3.82 -20.26 -5.78
N SER A 389 4.19 -19.13 -6.40
CA SER A 389 5.17 -18.18 -5.86
C SER A 389 4.53 -16.98 -5.16
N PHE A 390 5.34 -16.00 -4.80
CA PHE A 390 4.92 -14.84 -4.04
C PHE A 390 4.40 -13.71 -4.93
N PHE A 391 3.31 -13.07 -4.51
CA PHE A 391 2.79 -11.80 -5.05
C PHE A 391 3.14 -10.61 -4.15
N PHE A 392 3.51 -10.87 -2.90
CA PHE A 392 3.88 -9.86 -1.91
C PHE A 392 5.32 -10.07 -1.50
N TYR A 393 6.21 -9.32 -2.10
CA TYR A 393 7.66 -9.39 -1.89
C TYR A 393 8.31 -8.02 -2.08
N LEU A 394 9.53 -7.87 -1.57
CA LEU A 394 10.42 -6.77 -1.90
C LEU A 394 11.67 -7.35 -2.54
N LEU A 395 11.97 -6.94 -3.75
CA LEU A 395 13.22 -7.31 -4.43
C LEU A 395 14.37 -6.42 -3.94
N MET A 396 15.48 -7.06 -3.63
CA MET A 396 16.73 -6.41 -3.21
C MET A 396 17.83 -6.59 -4.25
N HIS A 397 17.70 -7.61 -5.06
CA HIS A 397 18.56 -7.96 -6.17
C HIS A 397 17.78 -8.86 -7.13
N LYS A 398 18.18 -8.96 -8.38
CA LYS A 398 17.58 -9.88 -9.36
C LYS A 398 17.44 -11.33 -8.87
N GLU A 399 18.28 -11.73 -7.92
CA GLU A 399 18.31 -13.07 -7.33
C GLU A 399 18.00 -13.09 -5.83
N ARG A 400 17.51 -11.95 -5.24
CA ARG A 400 17.20 -11.89 -3.82
C ARG A 400 15.92 -11.11 -3.53
N PHE A 401 15.14 -11.67 -2.63
CA PHE A 401 13.85 -11.09 -2.21
C PHE A 401 13.61 -11.27 -0.72
N VAL A 402 12.63 -10.55 -0.22
CA VAL A 402 12.04 -10.71 1.11
C VAL A 402 10.54 -10.85 0.95
N SER A 403 9.97 -11.87 1.59
CA SER A 403 8.52 -12.12 1.55
C SER A 403 7.76 -11.27 2.57
N ILE A 404 6.44 -11.15 2.39
CA ILE A 404 5.53 -10.38 3.26
C ILE A 404 5.67 -10.76 4.74
N GLY A 405 5.81 -12.04 5.08
CA GLY A 405 5.95 -12.48 6.47
C GLY A 405 7.17 -11.87 7.18
N THR A 406 8.19 -11.46 6.43
CA THR A 406 9.43 -10.88 6.99
C THR A 406 9.39 -9.35 7.00
N TYR A 407 8.82 -8.68 6.01
CA TYR A 407 8.83 -7.21 5.97
C TYR A 407 7.59 -6.57 6.65
N LEU A 408 6.42 -7.21 6.60
CA LEU A 408 5.18 -6.67 7.16
C LEU A 408 5.26 -6.28 8.64
N PRO A 409 5.96 -7.04 9.51
CA PRO A 409 6.11 -6.66 10.92
C PRO A 409 6.65 -5.25 11.13
N SER A 410 7.52 -4.72 10.25
CA SER A 410 8.07 -3.36 10.38
C SER A 410 6.97 -2.29 10.33
N ALA A 411 6.06 -2.38 9.36
CA ALA A 411 4.93 -1.44 9.24
C ALA A 411 3.87 -1.67 10.32
N MET A 412 3.63 -2.92 10.71
CA MET A 412 2.67 -3.25 11.77
C MET A 412 3.12 -2.73 13.13
N ILE A 413 4.40 -2.88 13.49
CA ILE A 413 4.96 -2.34 14.73
C ILE A 413 4.90 -0.81 14.71
N LEU A 414 5.21 -0.19 13.57
CA LEU A 414 5.09 1.25 13.39
C LEU A 414 3.63 1.74 13.58
N ALA A 415 2.65 1.08 12.96
CA ALA A 415 1.23 1.40 13.11
C ALA A 415 0.73 1.16 14.54
N ALA A 416 1.22 0.11 15.22
CA ALA A 416 0.90 -0.16 16.61
C ALA A 416 1.32 0.98 17.55
N SER A 417 2.38 1.74 17.22
CA SER A 417 2.81 2.90 18.02
C SER A 417 1.71 3.96 18.16
N PHE A 418 0.95 4.21 17.09
CA PHE A 418 -0.19 5.15 17.10
C PHE A 418 -1.33 4.63 17.97
N THR A 419 -1.67 3.35 17.82
CA THR A 419 -2.73 2.69 18.60
C THR A 419 -2.39 2.65 20.10
N ILE A 420 -1.13 2.35 20.46
CA ILE A 420 -0.66 2.38 21.86
C ILE A 420 -0.83 3.78 22.46
N THR A 421 -0.42 4.81 21.70
CA THR A 421 -0.57 6.21 22.14
C THR A 421 -2.04 6.58 22.27
N ALA A 422 -2.89 6.20 21.32
CA ALA A 422 -4.33 6.45 21.34
C ALA A 422 -5.01 5.83 22.57
N ILE A 423 -4.74 4.56 22.85
CA ILE A 423 -5.27 3.85 24.03
C ILE A 423 -4.80 4.51 25.33
N SER A 424 -3.52 4.89 25.40
CA SER A 424 -2.97 5.59 26.56
C SER A 424 -3.70 6.91 26.85
N LEU A 425 -3.94 7.70 25.80
CA LEU A 425 -4.65 8.98 25.89
C LEU A 425 -6.12 8.78 26.30
N TRP A 426 -6.78 7.76 25.75
CA TRP A 426 -8.12 7.36 26.14
C TRP A 426 -8.19 6.99 27.64
N VAL A 427 -7.23 6.23 28.12
CA VAL A 427 -7.18 5.86 29.55
C VAL A 427 -6.94 7.09 30.44
N LYS A 428 -5.98 7.96 30.04
CA LYS A 428 -5.68 9.20 30.78
C LYS A 428 -6.86 10.17 30.83
N SER A 429 -7.64 10.29 29.76
CA SER A 429 -8.81 11.16 29.70
C SER A 429 -9.91 10.80 30.69
N GLY A 430 -9.93 9.59 31.22
CA GLY A 430 -10.90 9.12 32.23
C GLY A 430 -10.39 9.20 33.67
N GLN A 431 -9.20 9.77 33.92
CA GLN A 431 -8.62 9.92 35.25
C GLN A 431 -8.79 11.35 35.74
N GLN A 432 -9.02 11.51 37.05
CA GLN A 432 -8.96 12.82 37.71
C GLN A 432 -7.50 13.33 37.67
N GLU A 433 -7.30 14.57 37.25
CA GLU A 433 -5.98 15.20 37.35
C GLU A 433 -5.59 15.36 38.84
N GLU A 434 -4.42 14.86 39.21
CA GLU A 434 -3.79 15.08 40.51
C GLU A 434 -3.48 16.58 40.71
N GLY A 435 -4.44 17.39 41.04
CA GLY A 435 -4.27 18.83 41.23
C GLY A 435 -5.51 19.49 41.79
N SER A 436 -6.63 18.81 41.88
CA SER A 436 -7.80 19.25 42.63
C SER A 436 -7.65 18.77 44.07
N GLY A 437 -6.87 19.52 44.85
CA GLY A 437 -6.81 19.30 46.30
C GLY A 437 -8.21 19.45 46.91
N VAL A 438 -8.97 18.40 46.92
CA VAL A 438 -10.00 18.23 47.91
C VAL A 438 -9.26 17.82 49.17
N THR A 439 -8.98 18.78 50.02
CA THR A 439 -8.69 18.56 51.44
C THR A 439 -9.87 17.74 51.94
N SER A 440 -9.71 16.45 52.04
CA SER A 440 -10.64 15.61 52.77
C SER A 440 -10.56 16.10 54.22
N THR A 441 -11.53 16.94 54.61
CA THR A 441 -11.78 17.28 55.99
C THR A 441 -12.15 16.00 56.68
N THR A 442 -11.17 15.39 57.31
CA THR A 442 -11.38 14.26 58.21
C THR A 442 -12.16 14.83 59.38
N THR A 443 -13.48 14.70 59.31
CA THR A 443 -14.33 14.94 60.49
C THR A 443 -14.01 13.82 61.45
N THR A 444 -13.13 14.09 62.39
CA THR A 444 -12.84 13.22 63.54
C THR A 444 -14.05 13.25 64.43
N SER A 445 -14.98 12.32 64.22
CA SER A 445 -16.02 12.03 65.21
C SER A 445 -15.33 11.39 66.40
N LYS A 446 -15.14 12.18 67.48
CA LYS A 446 -14.77 11.68 68.78
C LYS A 446 -15.96 10.89 69.32
N THR A 447 -15.92 9.58 69.16
CA THR A 447 -16.80 8.66 69.91
C THR A 447 -16.16 8.41 71.28
N LEU A 448 -16.83 8.86 72.33
CA LEU A 448 -16.53 8.54 73.73
C LEU A 448 -16.61 7.04 73.91
N ILE A 449 -15.54 6.40 74.32
CA ILE A 449 -15.47 5.02 74.72
C ILE A 449 -15.77 5.01 76.21
N MET A 450 -16.86 4.33 76.59
CA MET A 450 -17.03 3.80 77.95
C MET A 450 -16.60 2.32 77.94
N PRO A 451 -15.94 1.83 78.98
CA PRO A 451 -15.46 0.46 79.07
C PRO A 451 -16.52 -0.50 79.63
N SER A 452 -16.69 -1.62 79.03
CA SER A 452 -17.29 -2.79 79.64
C SER A 452 -16.69 -4.10 79.12
N GLN A 453 -16.34 -4.89 80.08
CA GLN A 453 -15.69 -6.19 80.21
C GLN A 453 -16.01 -7.30 79.21
N GLU A 454 -14.93 -8.06 78.93
CA GLU A 454 -14.76 -9.49 78.73
C GLU A 454 -15.83 -10.34 78.02
N SER A 455 -15.43 -10.98 76.95
CA SER A 455 -15.33 -12.46 76.85
C SER A 455 -14.71 -12.86 75.49
N ALA A 456 -13.87 -13.88 75.55
CA ALA A 456 -13.13 -14.49 74.46
C ALA A 456 -14.04 -15.24 73.49
N GLU A 457 -13.71 -15.17 72.22
CA GLU A 457 -13.55 -16.27 71.25
C GLU A 457 -13.22 -15.76 69.89
N GLY A 458 -12.23 -16.38 69.25
CA GLY A 458 -11.65 -15.92 68.00
C GLY A 458 -12.57 -16.07 66.79
N ALA A 459 -12.76 -14.95 66.10
CA ALA A 459 -13.23 -14.95 64.73
C ALA A 459 -12.35 -13.91 63.97
N ILE A 460 -11.47 -14.39 63.09
CA ILE A 460 -10.77 -13.57 62.15
C ILE A 460 -11.77 -13.07 61.11
N THR A 461 -12.37 -11.92 61.35
CA THR A 461 -13.13 -11.19 60.35
C THR A 461 -12.13 -10.42 59.49
N VAL A 462 -11.83 -10.98 58.30
CA VAL A 462 -11.22 -10.22 57.22
C VAL A 462 -12.26 -9.19 56.78
N SER A 463 -12.14 -7.97 57.29
CA SER A 463 -12.90 -6.85 56.76
C SER A 463 -12.33 -6.45 55.41
N ASP A 464 -12.91 -6.97 54.34
CA ASP A 464 -12.80 -6.39 53.02
C ASP A 464 -13.45 -4.99 53.05
N SER A 465 -12.66 -4.01 53.45
CA SER A 465 -13.02 -2.61 53.21
C SER A 465 -12.98 -2.39 51.70
N PRO A 466 -14.09 -2.11 51.01
CA PRO A 466 -14.03 -1.73 49.63
C PRO A 466 -13.24 -0.43 49.54
N THR A 467 -12.04 -0.49 48.98
CA THR A 467 -11.27 0.71 48.62
C THR A 467 -12.20 1.62 47.81
N PRO A 468 -12.40 2.90 48.22
CA PRO A 468 -13.30 3.80 47.50
C PRO A 468 -12.80 3.91 46.05
N SER A 469 -13.57 3.36 45.12
CA SER A 469 -13.29 3.51 43.69
C SER A 469 -13.39 4.99 43.41
N ALA A 470 -12.27 5.60 42.97
CA ALA A 470 -12.28 7.00 42.53
C ALA A 470 -13.41 7.17 41.50
N PRO A 471 -14.23 8.23 41.61
CA PRO A 471 -15.35 8.45 40.71
C PRO A 471 -14.87 8.50 39.28
N ALA A 472 -15.52 7.74 38.39
CA ALA A 472 -15.22 7.74 36.99
C ALA A 472 -15.55 9.15 36.42
N VAL A 473 -14.55 9.79 35.81
CA VAL A 473 -14.76 11.10 35.17
C VAL A 473 -15.53 10.86 33.89
N GLU A 474 -16.67 11.53 33.73
CA GLU A 474 -17.45 11.52 32.49
C GLU A 474 -16.66 12.17 31.36
N ARG A 475 -16.69 11.55 30.16
CA ARG A 475 -15.99 12.05 28.97
C ARG A 475 -16.96 12.80 28.08
N ASP A 476 -16.64 14.05 27.79
CA ASP A 476 -17.34 14.80 26.75
C ASP A 476 -16.79 14.38 25.37
N LEU A 477 -17.59 13.60 24.66
CA LEU A 477 -17.20 13.02 23.37
C LEU A 477 -17.66 13.86 22.17
N PHE A 478 -18.65 14.73 22.34
CA PHE A 478 -19.30 15.42 21.22
C PHE A 478 -18.31 16.30 20.45
N LEU A 479 -17.62 17.21 21.13
CA LEU A 479 -16.63 18.09 20.48
C LEU A 479 -15.46 17.30 19.86
N PRO A 480 -14.81 16.35 20.55
CA PRO A 480 -13.72 15.57 19.96
C PRO A 480 -14.12 14.77 18.72
N LEU A 481 -15.24 14.07 18.75
CA LEU A 481 -15.70 13.29 17.59
C LEU A 481 -16.13 14.19 16.45
N GLY A 482 -16.87 15.26 16.73
CA GLY A 482 -17.29 16.22 15.72
C GLY A 482 -16.11 16.87 15.00
N LEU A 483 -15.08 17.30 15.75
CA LEU A 483 -13.91 17.92 15.16
C LEU A 483 -13.10 16.95 14.30
N VAL A 484 -12.87 15.73 14.76
CA VAL A 484 -12.19 14.69 13.99
C VAL A 484 -12.97 14.36 12.73
N ALA A 485 -14.30 14.19 12.81
CA ALA A 485 -15.15 13.94 11.65
C ALA A 485 -15.09 15.10 10.62
N ILE A 486 -15.21 16.35 11.08
CA ILE A 486 -15.11 17.53 10.20
C ILE A 486 -13.76 17.55 9.49
N CYS A 487 -12.65 17.27 10.18
CA CYS A 487 -11.34 17.25 9.56
C CYS A 487 -11.16 16.09 8.57
N GLN A 488 -11.77 14.93 8.83
CA GLN A 488 -11.79 13.83 7.86
C GLN A 488 -12.52 14.24 6.57
N PHE A 489 -13.71 14.85 6.69
CA PHE A 489 -14.45 15.35 5.53
C PHE A 489 -13.72 16.51 4.84
N LEU A 490 -13.00 17.35 5.56
CA LEU A 490 -12.25 18.45 4.96
C LEU A 490 -11.13 17.94 4.03
N GLY A 491 -10.62 16.72 4.23
CA GLY A 491 -9.67 16.05 3.34
C GLY A 491 -10.19 15.81 1.92
N VAL A 492 -11.51 15.78 1.72
CA VAL A 492 -12.14 15.69 0.40
C VAL A 492 -11.88 16.95 -0.43
N VAL A 493 -11.69 18.11 0.21
CA VAL A 493 -11.50 19.39 -0.49
C VAL A 493 -10.22 19.40 -1.34
N PRO A 494 -9.02 19.15 -0.79
CA PRO A 494 -7.81 19.08 -1.62
C PRO A 494 -7.87 17.92 -2.63
N LEU A 495 -8.45 16.79 -2.27
CA LEU A 495 -8.64 15.68 -3.19
C LEU A 495 -9.46 16.10 -4.41
N TYR A 496 -10.60 16.78 -4.18
CA TYR A 496 -11.45 17.25 -5.26
C TYR A 496 -10.77 18.33 -6.11
N ILE A 497 -10.14 19.32 -5.48
CA ILE A 497 -9.46 20.42 -6.18
C ILE A 497 -8.37 19.88 -7.11
N PHE A 498 -7.47 19.04 -6.59
CA PHE A 498 -6.31 18.58 -7.36
C PHE A 498 -6.67 17.57 -8.44
N ASN A 499 -7.77 16.84 -8.31
CA ASN A 499 -8.22 15.91 -9.34
C ASN A 499 -9.07 16.54 -10.46
N HIS A 500 -9.71 17.71 -10.21
CA HIS A 500 -10.61 18.29 -11.21
C HIS A 500 -10.10 19.60 -11.80
N MET A 501 -8.99 20.13 -11.31
CA MET A 501 -8.45 21.40 -11.78
C MET A 501 -7.64 21.22 -13.06
N PRO A 502 -7.77 22.12 -14.06
CA PRO A 502 -6.95 22.05 -15.28
C PRO A 502 -5.46 22.08 -14.98
N ALA A 503 -4.67 21.34 -15.76
CA ALA A 503 -3.23 21.19 -15.59
C ALA A 503 -2.48 22.53 -15.49
N SER A 504 -2.89 23.53 -16.26
CA SER A 504 -2.31 24.89 -16.27
C SER A 504 -2.46 25.63 -14.93
N MET A 505 -3.48 25.28 -14.12
CA MET A 505 -3.79 25.92 -12.85
C MET A 505 -3.25 25.15 -11.63
N LEU A 506 -2.83 23.89 -11.78
CA LEU A 506 -2.43 23.02 -10.66
C LEU A 506 -1.28 23.59 -9.83
N SER A 507 -0.24 24.17 -10.45
CA SER A 507 0.87 24.79 -9.73
C SER A 507 0.42 26.00 -8.89
N GLY A 508 -0.46 26.83 -9.42
CA GLY A 508 -1.04 27.96 -8.69
C GLY A 508 -1.96 27.53 -7.56
N ALA A 509 -2.80 26.54 -7.84
CA ALA A 509 -3.70 25.93 -6.85
C ALA A 509 -2.90 25.32 -5.68
N TYR A 510 -1.84 24.58 -5.98
CA TYR A 510 -0.97 24.00 -4.96
C TYR A 510 -0.30 25.09 -4.11
N THR A 511 0.25 26.13 -4.72
CA THR A 511 0.91 27.22 -3.99
C THR A 511 -0.08 27.91 -3.06
N THR A 512 -1.28 28.21 -3.54
CA THR A 512 -2.37 28.78 -2.75
C THR A 512 -2.78 27.86 -1.62
N PHE A 513 -2.98 26.59 -1.91
CA PHE A 513 -3.31 25.58 -0.92
C PHE A 513 -2.21 25.42 0.14
N ALA A 514 -0.94 25.42 -0.24
CA ALA A 514 0.19 25.32 0.68
C ALA A 514 0.23 26.52 1.64
N LEU A 515 -0.02 27.74 1.16
CA LEU A 515 -0.13 28.95 2.01
C LEU A 515 -1.31 28.85 2.98
N VAL A 516 -2.48 28.45 2.49
CA VAL A 516 -3.66 28.21 3.34
C VAL A 516 -3.37 27.11 4.35
N ASN A 517 -2.74 26.02 3.94
CA ASN A 517 -2.40 24.89 4.80
C ASN A 517 -1.42 25.28 5.93
N CYS A 518 -0.51 26.22 5.69
CA CYS A 518 0.34 26.78 6.75
C CYS A 518 -0.46 27.60 7.77
N ALA A 519 -1.47 28.32 7.34
CA ALA A 519 -2.29 29.18 8.20
C ALA A 519 -3.42 28.41 8.91
N LEU A 520 -3.95 27.35 8.29
CA LEU A 520 -5.15 26.63 8.71
C LEU A 520 -5.07 26.11 10.17
N PRO A 521 -3.97 25.48 10.65
CA PRO A 521 -3.87 25.03 12.03
C PRO A 521 -4.01 26.18 13.06
N PHE A 522 -3.49 27.38 12.74
CA PHE A 522 -3.60 28.56 13.58
C PHE A 522 -5.03 29.07 13.63
N LEU A 523 -5.69 29.16 12.47
CA LEU A 523 -7.08 29.59 12.37
C LEU A 523 -8.00 28.64 13.14
N VAL A 524 -7.87 27.34 12.92
CA VAL A 524 -8.68 26.31 13.61
C VAL A 524 -8.42 26.31 15.10
N SER A 525 -7.16 26.39 15.54
CA SER A 525 -6.81 26.42 16.96
C SER A 525 -7.33 27.70 17.64
N SER A 526 -7.23 28.87 16.98
CA SER A 526 -7.76 30.13 17.49
C SER A 526 -9.29 30.08 17.58
N LEU A 527 -9.98 29.64 16.55
CA LEU A 527 -11.44 29.49 16.52
C LEU A 527 -11.91 28.53 17.62
N LEU A 528 -11.25 27.39 17.76
CA LEU A 528 -11.57 26.39 18.77
C LEU A 528 -11.40 26.96 20.19
N SER A 529 -10.32 27.71 20.43
CA SER A 529 -10.05 28.33 21.73
C SER A 529 -11.03 29.47 22.05
N SER A 530 -11.45 30.26 21.05
CA SER A 530 -12.37 31.39 21.26
C SER A 530 -13.83 30.92 21.44
N THR A 531 -14.25 29.84 20.75
CA THR A 531 -15.66 29.42 20.72
C THR A 531 -15.98 28.37 21.79
N TYR A 532 -15.11 27.41 22.00
CA TYR A 532 -15.39 26.23 22.84
C TYR A 532 -14.51 26.13 24.09
N ASN A 533 -13.36 26.82 24.14
CA ASN A 533 -12.40 26.73 25.25
C ASN A 533 -12.11 25.29 25.68
N PRO A 534 -11.54 24.42 24.82
CA PRO A 534 -11.44 23.00 25.07
C PRO A 534 -10.63 22.69 26.33
N THR A 535 -11.07 21.68 27.07
CA THR A 535 -10.35 21.15 28.24
C THR A 535 -9.16 20.30 27.83
N VAL A 536 -8.24 20.04 28.77
CA VAL A 536 -7.13 19.09 28.56
C VAL A 536 -7.66 17.71 28.17
N GLN A 537 -8.76 17.27 28.78
CA GLN A 537 -9.42 16.01 28.46
C GLN A 537 -9.89 15.96 27.00
N GLN A 538 -10.51 17.02 26.49
CA GLN A 538 -10.99 17.10 25.12
C GLN A 538 -9.81 17.05 24.13
N TYR A 539 -8.70 17.75 24.38
CA TYR A 539 -7.48 17.63 23.55
C TYR A 539 -6.89 16.22 23.55
N GLN A 540 -6.92 15.51 24.69
CA GLN A 540 -6.49 14.13 24.78
C GLN A 540 -7.38 13.21 23.95
N LEU A 541 -8.70 13.43 23.97
CA LEU A 541 -9.68 12.65 23.19
C LEU A 541 -9.56 12.92 21.69
N ILE A 542 -9.41 14.18 21.25
CA ILE A 542 -9.17 14.55 19.85
C ILE A 542 -7.93 13.81 19.33
N LYS A 543 -6.83 13.87 20.07
CA LYS A 543 -5.60 13.16 19.70
C LYS A 543 -5.79 11.64 19.70
N SER A 544 -6.48 11.08 20.69
CA SER A 544 -6.75 9.66 20.78
C SER A 544 -7.50 9.15 19.56
N PHE A 545 -8.59 9.79 19.16
CA PHE A 545 -9.38 9.38 18.00
C PHE A 545 -8.61 9.55 16.69
N SER A 546 -7.91 10.67 16.52
CA SER A 546 -7.09 10.92 15.32
C SER A 546 -6.00 9.86 15.13
N LEU A 547 -5.25 9.54 16.19
CA LEU A 547 -4.19 8.52 16.13
C LEU A 547 -4.74 7.10 16.03
N LEU A 548 -5.90 6.81 16.63
CA LEU A 548 -6.55 5.51 16.49
C LEU A 548 -6.94 5.26 15.02
N LEU A 549 -7.62 6.22 14.40
CA LEU A 549 -7.96 6.15 12.97
C LEU A 549 -6.72 5.98 12.11
N LEU A 550 -5.69 6.81 12.33
CA LEU A 550 -4.43 6.70 11.58
C LEU A 550 -3.80 5.31 11.73
N GLY A 551 -3.68 4.80 12.95
CA GLY A 551 -3.09 3.48 13.20
C GLY A 551 -3.89 2.34 12.58
N MET A 552 -5.22 2.40 12.62
CA MET A 552 -6.10 1.42 11.98
C MET A 552 -5.96 1.45 10.45
N PHE A 553 -6.01 2.64 9.84
CA PHE A 553 -5.84 2.79 8.38
C PHE A 553 -4.46 2.33 7.91
N LEU A 554 -3.39 2.70 8.62
CA LEU A 554 -2.04 2.27 8.25
C LEU A 554 -1.85 0.76 8.41
N SER A 555 -2.47 0.13 9.42
CA SER A 555 -2.43 -1.32 9.59
C SER A 555 -3.13 -2.05 8.44
N ALA A 556 -4.30 -1.56 8.02
CA ALA A 556 -5.02 -2.10 6.87
C ALA A 556 -4.25 -1.85 5.56
N LEU A 557 -3.76 -0.63 5.37
CA LEU A 557 -2.99 -0.26 4.18
C LEU A 557 -1.70 -1.06 4.05
N ALA A 558 -1.03 -1.41 5.15
CA ALA A 558 0.21 -2.18 5.14
C ALA A 558 0.06 -3.57 4.50
N THR A 559 -1.15 -4.13 4.50
CA THR A 559 -1.45 -5.40 3.82
C THR A 559 -1.70 -5.23 2.32
N LEU A 560 -2.13 -4.05 1.87
CA LEU A 560 -2.41 -3.73 0.47
C LEU A 560 -1.21 -3.09 -0.22
N ASN A 561 -0.64 -2.07 0.40
CA ASN A 561 0.56 -1.37 -0.05
C ASN A 561 1.45 -1.07 1.16
N PHE A 562 2.36 -2.01 1.43
CA PHE A 562 3.31 -1.91 2.53
C PHE A 562 4.15 -0.63 2.47
N SER A 563 4.64 -0.32 1.28
CA SER A 563 5.57 0.79 1.04
C SER A 563 4.93 2.13 1.37
N LEU A 564 3.70 2.37 0.88
CA LEU A 564 2.94 3.59 1.19
C LEU A 564 2.61 3.70 2.67
N ALA A 565 2.16 2.59 3.30
CA ALA A 565 1.85 2.57 4.72
C ALA A 565 3.06 2.87 5.60
N PHE A 566 4.21 2.30 5.25
CA PHE A 566 5.46 2.54 5.98
C PHE A 566 5.93 3.98 5.84
N LEU A 567 5.97 4.53 4.62
CA LEU A 567 6.40 5.92 4.35
C LEU A 567 5.51 6.93 5.08
N VAL A 568 4.18 6.80 4.95
CA VAL A 568 3.22 7.66 5.68
C VAL A 568 3.37 7.49 7.19
N GLY A 569 3.55 6.27 7.68
CA GLY A 569 3.74 5.98 9.10
C GLY A 569 4.98 6.64 9.69
N VAL A 570 6.10 6.60 8.96
CA VAL A 570 7.35 7.29 9.38
C VAL A 570 7.15 8.81 9.41
N MET A 571 6.57 9.38 8.35
CA MET A 571 6.31 10.82 8.28
C MET A 571 5.30 11.30 9.34
N ALA A 572 4.32 10.47 9.68
CA ALA A 572 3.33 10.77 10.72
C ALA A 572 3.81 10.46 12.15
N SER A 573 4.95 9.78 12.33
CA SER A 573 5.43 9.35 13.66
C SER A 573 5.58 10.49 14.68
N PRO A 574 5.97 11.74 14.33
CA PRO A 574 6.02 12.85 15.27
C PRO A 574 4.67 13.16 15.94
N LEU A 575 3.54 12.85 15.29
CA LEU A 575 2.20 13.10 15.82
C LEU A 575 1.96 12.37 17.15
N SER A 576 2.58 11.23 17.37
CA SER A 576 2.48 10.46 18.63
C SER A 576 2.96 11.26 19.84
N PHE A 577 3.94 12.16 19.68
CA PHE A 577 4.58 12.89 20.77
C PHE A 577 4.04 14.32 20.94
N MET A 578 3.28 14.83 19.98
CA MET A 578 2.74 16.20 20.03
C MET A 578 1.73 16.36 21.17
N ARG A 579 1.81 17.47 21.87
CA ARG A 579 0.92 17.86 22.98
C ARG A 579 0.79 19.37 23.04
N PRO A 580 -0.24 19.92 23.70
CA PRO A 580 -0.31 21.36 23.97
C PRO A 580 0.85 21.83 24.87
N TRP A 581 1.45 22.96 24.53
CA TRP A 581 2.55 23.57 25.28
C TRP A 581 2.22 25.02 25.69
N PRO A 582 1.25 25.24 26.62
CA PRO A 582 0.82 26.59 26.97
C PRO A 582 1.92 27.42 27.68
N SER A 583 2.75 26.76 28.48
CA SER A 583 3.79 27.42 29.30
C SER A 583 5.12 27.68 28.58
N HIS A 584 5.33 27.13 27.38
CA HIS A 584 6.59 27.18 26.66
C HIS A 584 6.38 27.57 25.18
N PRO A 585 6.18 28.90 24.91
CA PRO A 585 5.95 29.38 23.54
C PRO A 585 7.02 28.95 22.52
N PRO A 586 8.34 29.01 22.80
CA PRO A 586 9.34 28.60 21.81
C PRO A 586 9.24 27.11 21.43
N VAL A 587 8.99 26.23 22.40
CA VAL A 587 8.79 24.78 22.11
C VAL A 587 7.58 24.57 21.24
N ARG A 588 6.47 25.28 21.50
CA ARG A 588 5.27 25.21 20.67
C ARG A 588 5.56 25.58 19.21
N TRP A 589 6.31 26.65 18.97
CA TRP A 589 6.65 27.08 17.61
C TRP A 589 7.60 26.11 16.91
N VAL A 590 8.60 25.57 17.62
CA VAL A 590 9.50 24.55 17.06
C VAL A 590 8.73 23.29 16.70
N CYS A 591 7.83 22.81 17.57
CA CYS A 591 6.98 21.65 17.27
C CYS A 591 6.04 21.93 16.09
N ALA A 592 5.43 23.11 16.01
CA ALA A 592 4.58 23.49 14.88
C ALA A 592 5.38 23.52 13.56
N ALA A 593 6.58 24.11 13.56
CA ALA A 593 7.46 24.14 12.40
C ALA A 593 7.90 22.73 11.97
N SER A 594 8.26 21.85 12.92
CA SER A 594 8.62 20.46 12.60
C SER A 594 7.46 19.68 11.99
N LEU A 595 6.22 19.94 12.42
CA LEU A 595 5.04 19.33 11.81
C LEU A 595 4.77 19.85 10.40
N GLN A 596 5.10 21.11 10.09
CA GLN A 596 5.00 21.62 8.71
C GLN A 596 5.95 20.88 7.76
N LEU A 597 7.16 20.55 8.21
CA LEU A 597 8.09 19.73 7.42
C LEU A 597 7.59 18.28 7.22
N ALA A 598 6.82 17.76 8.18
CA ALA A 598 6.19 16.44 8.09
C ALA A 598 4.77 16.49 7.49
N SER A 599 4.39 17.58 6.83
CA SER A 599 3.09 17.74 6.19
C SER A 599 3.03 17.03 4.84
N PRO A 600 1.84 16.59 4.40
CA PRO A 600 1.66 16.06 3.04
C PRO A 600 2.10 17.03 1.94
N THR A 601 1.90 18.34 2.13
CA THR A 601 2.37 19.36 1.18
C THR A 601 3.89 19.39 1.09
N ALA A 602 4.61 19.35 2.22
CA ALA A 602 6.08 19.29 2.21
C ALA A 602 6.58 17.99 1.55
N ALA A 603 5.91 16.86 1.78
CA ALA A 603 6.27 15.60 1.14
C ALA A 603 6.09 15.63 -0.39
N LEU A 604 4.97 16.18 -0.89
CA LEU A 604 4.75 16.37 -2.33
C LEU A 604 5.83 17.27 -2.96
N TYR A 605 6.19 18.36 -2.29
CA TYR A 605 7.29 19.21 -2.74
C TYR A 605 8.63 18.45 -2.75
N SER A 606 8.88 17.59 -1.76
CA SER A 606 10.09 16.75 -1.72
C SER A 606 10.12 15.74 -2.87
N VAL A 607 8.99 15.14 -3.22
CA VAL A 607 8.86 14.26 -4.40
C VAL A 607 9.16 15.03 -5.69
N SER A 608 8.54 16.19 -5.87
CA SER A 608 8.81 17.10 -7.01
C SER A 608 10.30 17.41 -7.15
N SER A 609 10.95 17.76 -6.04
CA SER A 609 12.38 18.08 -6.00
C SER A 609 13.28 16.86 -6.27
N TYR A 610 12.91 15.69 -5.76
CA TYR A 610 13.70 14.45 -5.94
C TYR A 610 13.72 13.98 -7.39
N PHE A 611 12.59 14.05 -8.06
CA PHE A 611 12.47 13.65 -9.47
C PHE A 611 12.79 14.78 -10.46
N ASN A 612 13.08 16.00 -9.99
CA ASN A 612 13.29 17.18 -10.83
C ASN A 612 12.09 17.51 -11.76
N ILE A 613 10.88 17.26 -11.29
CA ILE A 613 9.63 17.47 -12.02
C ILE A 613 8.87 18.62 -11.37
N SER A 614 8.19 19.46 -12.15
CA SER A 614 7.38 20.54 -11.57
C SER A 614 6.24 19.98 -10.69
N ILE A 615 5.88 20.70 -9.63
CA ILE A 615 4.79 20.28 -8.74
C ILE A 615 3.44 20.14 -9.48
N GLY A 616 3.24 20.95 -10.52
CA GLY A 616 2.07 20.85 -11.39
C GLY A 616 2.01 19.54 -12.14
N GLU A 617 3.16 19.05 -12.64
CA GLU A 617 3.26 17.74 -13.29
C GLU A 617 3.05 16.60 -12.30
N VAL A 618 3.60 16.67 -11.08
CA VAL A 618 3.33 15.66 -10.05
C VAL A 618 1.83 15.55 -9.74
N LEU A 619 1.14 16.68 -9.62
CA LEU A 619 -0.30 16.69 -9.37
C LEU A 619 -1.11 16.25 -10.60
N LYS A 620 -0.68 16.61 -11.81
CA LYS A 620 -1.27 16.14 -13.06
C LYS A 620 -1.17 14.62 -13.18
N GLU A 621 0.00 14.05 -12.89
CA GLU A 621 0.20 12.59 -12.84
C GLU A 621 -0.66 11.92 -11.78
N ALA A 622 -0.83 12.55 -10.62
CA ALA A 622 -1.71 12.02 -9.56
C ALA A 622 -3.18 12.05 -9.98
N ALA A 623 -3.65 13.12 -10.63
CA ALA A 623 -5.01 13.23 -11.17
C ALA A 623 -5.24 12.21 -12.30
N PHE A 624 -4.28 12.10 -13.22
CA PHE A 624 -4.31 11.11 -14.29
C PHE A 624 -4.37 9.68 -13.73
N GLY A 625 -3.54 9.38 -12.73
CA GLY A 625 -3.55 8.09 -12.06
C GLY A 625 -4.89 7.77 -11.38
N TRP A 626 -5.54 8.78 -10.81
CA TRP A 626 -6.88 8.63 -10.23
C TRP A 626 -7.95 8.33 -11.30
N ASP A 627 -7.96 9.11 -12.39
CA ASP A 627 -9.02 9.05 -13.41
C ASP A 627 -8.90 7.85 -14.34
N VAL A 628 -7.66 7.44 -14.67
CA VAL A 628 -7.38 6.40 -15.67
C VAL A 628 -7.07 5.06 -15.01
N TRP A 629 -6.26 5.06 -13.95
CA TRP A 629 -5.76 3.81 -13.34
C TRP A 629 -6.41 3.44 -12.01
N GLY A 630 -7.30 4.27 -11.46
CA GLY A 630 -7.86 4.03 -10.12
C GLY A 630 -6.80 4.07 -9.01
N MET A 631 -5.80 4.94 -9.13
CA MET A 631 -4.73 5.09 -8.14
C MET A 631 -5.26 5.70 -6.85
N TYR A 632 -5.16 5.00 -5.72
CA TYR A 632 -5.70 5.47 -4.43
C TYR A 632 -4.70 6.27 -3.57
N THR A 633 -3.46 6.43 -3.98
CA THR A 633 -2.44 7.23 -3.24
C THR A 633 -2.93 8.63 -2.88
N PRO A 634 -3.62 9.40 -3.76
CA PRO A 634 -4.20 10.69 -3.39
C PRO A 634 -5.21 10.61 -2.23
N VAL A 635 -6.03 9.56 -2.20
CA VAL A 635 -7.01 9.33 -1.12
C VAL A 635 -6.30 9.12 0.21
N ILE A 636 -5.24 8.33 0.24
CA ILE A 636 -4.47 8.07 1.47
C ILE A 636 -3.78 9.36 1.96
N ILE A 637 -3.21 10.14 1.05
CA ILE A 637 -2.53 11.39 1.39
C ILE A 637 -3.54 12.42 1.95
N TRP A 638 -4.65 12.66 1.26
CA TRP A 638 -5.60 13.71 1.62
C TRP A 638 -6.68 13.25 2.60
N GLY A 639 -7.09 11.99 2.53
CA GLY A 639 -8.15 11.45 3.39
C GLY A 639 -7.67 10.83 4.69
N VAL A 640 -6.40 10.41 4.80
CA VAL A 640 -5.88 9.74 6.01
C VAL A 640 -4.77 10.54 6.67
N TRP A 641 -3.69 10.85 5.93
CA TRP A 641 -2.53 11.50 6.52
C TRP A 641 -2.77 12.98 6.80
N TRP A 642 -3.32 13.72 5.86
CA TRP A 642 -3.56 15.16 6.02
C TRP A 642 -4.49 15.50 7.20
N PRO A 643 -5.64 14.83 7.42
CA PRO A 643 -6.49 15.08 8.59
C PRO A 643 -5.78 14.80 9.91
N ALA A 644 -4.99 13.72 9.99
CA ALA A 644 -4.22 13.39 11.18
C ALA A 644 -3.14 14.46 11.46
N TRP A 645 -2.46 14.92 10.40
CA TRP A 645 -1.49 16.00 10.48
C TRP A 645 -2.13 17.31 10.93
N LEU A 646 -3.29 17.67 10.37
CA LEU A 646 -4.02 18.88 10.73
C LEU A 646 -4.41 18.85 12.21
N MET A 647 -4.97 17.74 12.69
CA MET A 647 -5.33 17.56 14.09
C MET A 647 -4.11 17.66 15.01
N GLY A 648 -3.00 17.02 14.66
CA GLY A 648 -1.76 17.11 15.40
C GLY A 648 -1.24 18.56 15.52
N SER A 649 -1.31 19.31 14.44
CA SER A 649 -0.89 20.72 14.37
C SER A 649 -1.81 21.64 15.20
N VAL A 650 -3.13 21.43 15.13
CA VAL A 650 -4.11 22.15 15.97
C VAL A 650 -3.87 21.87 17.46
N ILE A 651 -3.56 20.63 17.83
CA ILE A 651 -3.29 20.25 19.22
C ILE A 651 -2.03 20.95 19.76
N VAL A 652 -0.95 21.01 18.98
CA VAL A 652 0.30 21.69 19.38
C VAL A 652 0.07 23.16 19.67
N LEU A 653 -0.75 23.81 18.85
CA LEU A 653 -1.11 25.23 18.98
C LEU A 653 -2.17 25.49 20.04
N GLY A 654 -2.87 24.45 20.49
CA GLY A 654 -3.97 24.52 21.43
C GLY A 654 -3.60 25.13 22.78
N GLN A 655 -4.53 25.90 23.32
CA GLN A 655 -4.45 26.48 24.65
C GLN A 655 -5.59 25.91 25.49
N PRO A 656 -5.33 24.91 26.35
CA PRO A 656 -6.37 24.36 27.20
C PRO A 656 -6.91 25.43 28.14
N ALA A 657 -8.23 25.45 28.34
CA ALA A 657 -8.88 26.35 29.29
C ALA A 657 -8.23 26.25 30.68
N ALA A 658 -7.81 27.36 31.24
CA ALA A 658 -7.37 27.42 32.63
C ALA A 658 -8.55 27.03 33.53
N LYS A 659 -8.33 26.13 34.50
CA LYS A 659 -9.36 25.76 35.46
C LYS A 659 -9.85 27.05 36.16
N VAL A 660 -11.09 27.43 35.91
CA VAL A 660 -11.75 28.43 36.70
C VAL A 660 -11.79 27.91 38.13
N LYS A 661 -10.99 28.51 39.04
CA LYS A 661 -11.19 28.30 40.47
C LYS A 661 -12.59 28.83 40.75
N LYS A 662 -13.57 27.95 40.95
CA LYS A 662 -14.81 28.35 41.57
C LYS A 662 -14.45 28.88 42.95
N SER A 663 -14.41 30.21 43.11
CA SER A 663 -14.47 30.83 44.39
C SER A 663 -15.85 30.52 44.97
N VAL A 664 -15.88 29.69 45.99
CA VAL A 664 -17.04 29.50 46.86
C VAL A 664 -17.07 30.65 47.84
#